data_c1f1118cd957821f663c16925cc2ba4c
#
_entry.id   c1f1118cd957821f663c16925cc2ba4c
#
_cell.length_a   1.000
_cell.length_b   1.000
_cell.length_c   1.000
_cell.angle_alpha   90.00
_cell.angle_beta   90.00
_cell.angle_gamma   90.00
#
_symmetry.space_group_name_H-M   'P 1'
#
loop_
_entity.id
_entity.type
_entity.pdbx_description
1 polymer ?
#
loop_
_entity_poly.entity_id
_entity_poly.type
_entity_poly.pdbx_seq_one_letter_code
_entity_poly.pdbx_strand_id
1 'polypeptide(L)'
;LEIAVHLLTKYHQTIFVTAMRITCFTICLIVTVCVAKAQTPSYTISGTITDAASGEVLIGATVYDYLSGKGTTANSYGFYSLTLPSDSVKLRYAYVGYEAQSQSFYFNANRSQDIEMGGLTELQGVEIRGTQKNDLIERSQMSTNDIPLDKVRDLPVLLGERDIMKTIQLLPGVQSGSEGSAGLYVRGGGPDQNLILIDGVPIYNANHLFGFFSVFNTDAINSVNLIKGGFPAEYGGRLSSVIDIRMKEGNSKKIHGEGGIGLIASRLTLEGPIIKDKTSFIISGRRTYIDVLTRPLIRAQGDVDGGYYFYDLNAKVNHKFSDRSRLYLSGYFGKDRFYAKDKYEYGSGETRQEDSYEARLQWGNEIGALRWNYIFNPRLFSNTTVTYSNYQFDIFSESNYSYVENGNTVKNSSKIEYLSGIRDLSAKMDFNFLPNPDHYIKFGGAYTYHRFNPGVNRYRENSVDAVQDTSYGSSKIYADEFYIYAQDDFKITDRLKVNGGLHFSGFIVEGTDYYSLQPRVSGRYLLTERTALKASFASMAQFLHLLTNAGIGLPTDLWVPPTANIKPQTAQQLAAGAARQLNDGYEVSIEGYYKWMNNLIEYKDGASFLANANDWQTKVETGRGWSYGGEVLFEKKAGKTTGWIGYTLSWSDRQFEELNNGEKFPYRYDRRHDVSVALTHKFNERVDVGVVWVYGTGNAVTLPTERYRPATGFNSFGNDVGFIESRNNYRMPAYHRLDVGVNFRKDTRYGTRVWSFGLYNAYSRQNPFFLYFSNDRFGNTRLTQVSLFPIIPSFSYNFKF
;
A
#
# COMPACT_ATOMS: atom_id res chain seq x y z
N LEU A 1 23.30 -55.24 -10.17
CA LEU A 1 22.24 -54.24 -9.90
C LEU A 1 22.70 -52.84 -10.29
N GLU A 2 23.93 -52.43 -10.02
CA GLU A 2 24.48 -51.11 -10.37
C GLU A 2 24.51 -50.82 -11.88
N ILE A 3 24.79 -51.79 -12.71
CA ILE A 3 24.80 -51.65 -14.18
C ILE A 3 23.39 -51.43 -14.73
N ALA A 4 22.38 -52.04 -14.12
CA ALA A 4 20.95 -51.87 -14.52
C ALA A 4 20.44 -50.48 -14.13
N VAL A 5 20.84 -49.94 -12.98
CA VAL A 5 20.48 -48.58 -12.52
C VAL A 5 21.14 -47.53 -13.41
N HIS A 6 22.39 -47.73 -13.82
CA HIS A 6 23.12 -46.79 -14.69
C HIS A 6 22.56 -46.76 -16.13
N LEU A 7 22.08 -47.89 -16.65
CA LEU A 7 21.38 -47.94 -17.94
C LEU A 7 20.00 -47.31 -17.90
N LEU A 8 19.24 -47.49 -16.83
CA LEU A 8 17.93 -46.87 -16.63
C LEU A 8 18.01 -45.35 -16.50
N THR A 9 19.00 -44.83 -15.78
CA THR A 9 19.23 -43.37 -15.66
C THR A 9 19.64 -42.75 -17.00
N LYS A 10 20.51 -43.40 -17.77
CA LYS A 10 20.87 -42.93 -19.11
C LYS A 10 19.67 -42.95 -20.10
N TYR A 11 18.83 -43.97 -20.00
CA TYR A 11 17.65 -44.08 -20.84
C TYR A 11 16.61 -43.01 -20.53
N HIS A 12 16.38 -42.67 -19.24
CA HIS A 12 15.52 -41.55 -18.81
C HIS A 12 16.05 -40.20 -19.25
N GLN A 13 17.35 -39.93 -19.12
CA GLN A 13 17.94 -38.67 -19.61
C GLN A 13 17.81 -38.52 -21.13
N THR A 14 18.00 -39.58 -21.88
CA THR A 14 17.88 -39.54 -23.35
C THR A 14 16.45 -39.32 -23.80
N ILE A 15 15.45 -39.93 -23.15
CA ILE A 15 14.00 -39.72 -23.44
C ILE A 15 13.62 -38.28 -23.08
N PHE A 16 14.08 -37.73 -21.94
CA PHE A 16 13.78 -36.35 -21.51
C PHE A 16 14.37 -35.30 -22.46
N VAL A 17 15.61 -35.48 -22.88
CA VAL A 17 16.29 -34.60 -23.86
C VAL A 17 15.62 -34.66 -25.23
N THR A 18 15.20 -35.85 -25.64
CA THR A 18 14.51 -36.06 -26.95
C THR A 18 13.09 -35.46 -26.92
N ALA A 19 12.36 -35.64 -25.81
CA ALA A 19 11.05 -35.02 -25.61
C ALA A 19 11.14 -33.49 -25.59
N MET A 20 12.12 -32.95 -24.90
CA MET A 20 12.38 -31.50 -24.84
C MET A 20 12.76 -30.93 -26.21
N ARG A 21 13.55 -31.65 -27.03
CA ARG A 21 13.90 -31.23 -28.39
C ARG A 21 12.67 -31.27 -29.32
N ILE A 22 11.82 -32.28 -29.22
CA ILE A 22 10.57 -32.41 -30.01
C ILE A 22 9.63 -31.27 -29.59
N THR A 23 9.46 -31.00 -28.31
CA THR A 23 8.61 -29.91 -27.80
C THR A 23 9.13 -28.54 -28.26
N CYS A 24 10.43 -28.29 -28.18
CA CYS A 24 11.03 -27.05 -28.72
C CYS A 24 10.85 -26.92 -30.22
N PHE A 25 11.02 -28.04 -30.98
CA PHE A 25 10.85 -28.03 -32.43
C PHE A 25 9.38 -27.80 -32.81
N THR A 26 8.44 -28.40 -32.08
CA THR A 26 7.00 -28.21 -32.29
C THR A 26 6.57 -26.77 -31.95
N ILE A 27 7.11 -26.19 -30.88
CA ILE A 27 6.87 -24.79 -30.51
C ILE A 27 7.45 -23.85 -31.60
N CYS A 28 8.68 -24.11 -32.06
CA CYS A 28 9.28 -23.36 -33.18
C CYS A 28 8.48 -23.48 -34.49
N LEU A 29 7.95 -24.68 -34.78
CA LEU A 29 7.15 -24.91 -35.99
C LEU A 29 5.79 -24.21 -35.90
N ILE A 30 5.14 -24.21 -34.74
CA ILE A 30 3.88 -23.48 -34.51
C ILE A 30 4.11 -21.95 -34.60
N VAL A 31 5.23 -21.44 -34.09
CA VAL A 31 5.60 -20.02 -34.22
C VAL A 31 5.88 -19.65 -35.70
N THR A 32 6.45 -20.56 -36.50
CA THR A 32 6.79 -20.30 -37.91
C THR A 32 5.58 -20.33 -38.84
N VAL A 33 4.57 -21.16 -38.55
CA VAL A 33 3.32 -21.30 -39.38
C VAL A 33 2.40 -20.08 -39.19
N CYS A 34 2.55 -19.28 -38.11
CA CYS A 34 1.73 -18.08 -37.89
C CYS A 34 2.17 -16.84 -38.69
N VAL A 35 3.21 -16.90 -39.54
CA VAL A 35 3.84 -15.70 -40.13
C VAL A 35 3.48 -15.44 -41.60
N ALA A 36 2.71 -16.26 -42.29
CA ALA A 36 2.44 -16.08 -43.71
C ALA A 36 1.00 -15.63 -44.03
N LYS A 37 0.58 -14.48 -43.46
CA LYS A 37 -0.50 -13.67 -44.09
C LYS A 37 0.14 -12.47 -44.78
N ALA A 38 -0.23 -12.24 -46.05
CA ALA A 38 0.13 -11.04 -46.77
C ALA A 38 -0.34 -9.81 -45.97
N GLN A 39 0.57 -9.18 -45.27
CA GLN A 39 0.26 -8.04 -44.40
C GLN A 39 0.10 -6.80 -45.29
N THR A 40 -1.07 -6.21 -45.25
CA THR A 40 -1.25 -4.83 -45.67
C THR A 40 -0.25 -3.95 -44.93
N PRO A 41 0.43 -3.01 -45.57
CA PRO A 41 1.35 -2.10 -44.89
C PRO A 41 0.66 -1.52 -43.65
N SER A 42 1.29 -1.60 -42.51
CA SER A 42 0.77 -1.06 -41.27
C SER A 42 1.73 -0.03 -40.67
N TYR A 43 1.18 1.05 -40.19
CA TYR A 43 1.94 2.17 -39.63
C TYR A 43 1.53 2.40 -38.16
N THR A 44 2.39 3.04 -37.41
CA THR A 44 2.17 3.28 -35.98
C THR A 44 2.08 4.78 -35.71
N ILE A 45 1.01 5.20 -35.02
CA ILE A 45 0.92 6.51 -34.37
C ILE A 45 1.23 6.36 -32.89
N SER A 46 2.12 7.22 -32.38
CA SER A 46 2.49 7.18 -30.97
C SER A 46 2.76 8.59 -30.46
N GLY A 47 2.75 8.79 -29.15
CA GLY A 47 3.00 10.06 -28.50
C GLY A 47 2.61 10.03 -27.05
N THR A 48 2.52 11.20 -26.43
CA THR A 48 2.06 11.37 -25.06
C THR A 48 0.74 12.13 -25.02
N ILE A 49 -0.14 11.77 -24.04
CA ILE A 49 -1.39 12.47 -23.80
C ILE A 49 -1.28 13.19 -22.47
N THR A 50 -1.50 14.51 -22.50
CA THR A 50 -1.33 15.39 -21.34
C THR A 50 -2.54 16.31 -21.15
N ASP A 51 -2.71 16.82 -19.94
CA ASP A 51 -3.66 17.87 -19.61
C ASP A 51 -3.16 19.24 -20.13
N ALA A 52 -3.96 19.92 -20.91
CA ALA A 52 -3.62 21.23 -21.50
C ALA A 52 -3.39 22.33 -20.44
N ALA A 53 -4.02 22.24 -19.27
CA ALA A 53 -3.93 23.24 -18.22
C ALA A 53 -2.69 23.09 -17.33
N SER A 54 -2.22 21.86 -17.11
CA SER A 54 -1.11 21.56 -16.21
C SER A 54 0.12 20.98 -16.92
N GLY A 55 -0.10 20.29 -18.06
CA GLY A 55 0.92 19.48 -18.75
C GLY A 55 1.16 18.13 -18.08
N GLU A 56 0.37 17.74 -17.07
CA GLU A 56 0.42 16.41 -16.45
C GLU A 56 -0.03 15.32 -17.41
N VAL A 57 0.57 14.14 -17.31
CA VAL A 57 0.22 13.01 -18.16
C VAL A 57 -1.13 12.43 -17.78
N LEU A 58 -1.95 12.07 -18.77
CA LEU A 58 -3.27 11.45 -18.58
C LEU A 58 -3.15 9.93 -18.65
N ILE A 59 -2.99 9.30 -17.50
CA ILE A 59 -2.79 7.86 -17.34
C ILE A 59 -4.09 7.12 -17.74
N GLY A 60 -4.00 6.17 -18.70
CA GLY A 60 -5.16 5.40 -19.14
C GLY A 60 -6.06 6.14 -20.15
N ALA A 61 -5.67 7.31 -20.65
CA ALA A 61 -6.37 7.96 -21.74
C ALA A 61 -6.48 7.03 -22.96
N THR A 62 -7.65 7.00 -23.59
CA THR A 62 -7.93 6.07 -24.69
C THR A 62 -7.72 6.71 -26.04
N VAL A 63 -7.11 5.96 -26.96
CA VAL A 63 -6.97 6.29 -28.36
C VAL A 63 -7.67 5.22 -29.18
N TYR A 64 -8.68 5.59 -29.92
CA TYR A 64 -9.56 4.66 -30.62
C TYR A 64 -9.83 5.10 -32.07
N ASP A 65 -9.67 4.19 -33.01
CA ASP A 65 -10.04 4.42 -34.40
C ASP A 65 -11.47 3.93 -34.69
N TYR A 66 -12.35 4.86 -35.07
CA TYR A 66 -13.75 4.55 -35.37
C TYR A 66 -13.94 3.65 -36.58
N LEU A 67 -13.00 3.69 -37.54
CA LEU A 67 -13.17 2.97 -38.81
C LEU A 67 -12.79 1.48 -38.67
N SER A 68 -11.69 1.18 -37.99
CA SER A 68 -11.22 -0.18 -37.77
C SER A 68 -11.73 -0.83 -36.46
N GLY A 69 -12.29 -0.05 -35.55
CA GLY A 69 -12.68 -0.52 -34.23
C GLY A 69 -11.51 -0.84 -33.28
N LYS A 70 -10.28 -0.48 -33.68
CA LYS A 70 -9.07 -0.76 -32.90
C LYS A 70 -8.68 0.43 -32.02
N GLY A 71 -8.10 0.14 -30.87
CA GLY A 71 -7.68 1.19 -29.94
C GLY A 71 -6.57 0.73 -28.98
N THR A 72 -6.01 1.69 -28.27
CA THR A 72 -4.99 1.51 -27.24
C THR A 72 -5.27 2.45 -26.08
N THR A 73 -4.59 2.25 -24.94
CA THR A 73 -4.62 3.15 -23.80
C THR A 73 -3.23 3.69 -23.52
N ALA A 74 -3.17 4.93 -23.04
CA ALA A 74 -1.93 5.52 -22.57
C ALA A 74 -1.42 4.78 -21.33
N ASN A 75 -0.13 4.48 -21.28
CA ASN A 75 0.50 3.84 -20.14
C ASN A 75 0.59 4.81 -18.94
N SER A 76 1.20 4.37 -17.85
CA SER A 76 1.37 5.15 -16.61
C SER A 76 2.23 6.41 -16.76
N TYR A 77 2.76 6.66 -17.94
CA TYR A 77 3.57 7.82 -18.29
C TYR A 77 2.95 8.64 -19.43
N GLY A 78 1.66 8.39 -19.73
CA GLY A 78 0.94 9.06 -20.79
C GLY A 78 1.29 8.59 -22.20
N PHE A 79 2.26 7.68 -22.37
CA PHE A 79 2.66 7.18 -23.69
C PHE A 79 1.60 6.25 -24.26
N TYR A 80 1.21 6.51 -25.52
CA TYR A 80 0.34 5.62 -26.30
C TYR A 80 1.01 5.20 -27.60
N SER A 81 0.62 4.04 -28.12
CA SER A 81 1.07 3.53 -29.41
C SER A 81 -0.06 2.72 -30.03
N LEU A 82 -0.45 3.07 -31.25
CA LEU A 82 -1.51 2.39 -32.01
C LEU A 82 -1.02 2.11 -33.41
N THR A 83 -0.97 0.83 -33.79
CA THR A 83 -0.58 0.37 -35.12
C THR A 83 -1.83 0.00 -35.92
N LEU A 84 -2.01 0.59 -37.09
CA LEU A 84 -3.17 0.40 -37.96
C LEU A 84 -2.72 0.10 -39.39
N PRO A 85 -3.53 -0.59 -40.21
CA PRO A 85 -3.30 -0.72 -41.65
C PRO A 85 -3.21 0.64 -42.32
N SER A 86 -2.52 0.70 -43.44
CA SER A 86 -2.51 1.90 -44.34
C SER A 86 -3.90 2.13 -44.91
N ASP A 87 -4.61 3.11 -44.40
CA ASP A 87 -5.96 3.50 -44.78
C ASP A 87 -6.34 4.88 -44.23
N SER A 88 -7.55 5.33 -44.53
CA SER A 88 -8.16 6.46 -43.82
C SER A 88 -8.48 6.06 -42.36
N VAL A 89 -8.03 6.88 -41.41
CA VAL A 89 -8.29 6.69 -39.99
C VAL A 89 -9.07 7.85 -39.40
N LYS A 90 -9.96 7.53 -38.43
CA LYS A 90 -10.68 8.54 -37.64
C LYS A 90 -10.40 8.27 -36.16
N LEU A 91 -9.33 8.84 -35.65
CA LEU A 91 -8.91 8.67 -34.27
C LEU A 91 -9.71 9.57 -33.32
N ARG A 92 -10.08 9.00 -32.18
CA ARG A 92 -10.65 9.72 -31.05
C ARG A 92 -9.76 9.53 -29.84
N TYR A 93 -9.39 10.63 -29.19
CA TYR A 93 -8.69 10.72 -27.93
C TYR A 93 -9.72 11.07 -26.85
N ALA A 94 -9.81 10.27 -25.79
CA ALA A 94 -10.80 10.48 -24.75
C ALA A 94 -10.23 10.15 -23.36
N TYR A 95 -10.60 10.95 -22.36
CA TYR A 95 -10.31 10.72 -20.97
C TYR A 95 -11.45 11.24 -20.10
N VAL A 96 -11.69 10.63 -18.95
CA VAL A 96 -12.80 11.03 -18.04
C VAL A 96 -12.56 12.45 -17.52
N GLY A 97 -13.55 13.32 -17.66
CA GLY A 97 -13.45 14.73 -17.23
C GLY A 97 -12.83 15.65 -18.26
N TYR A 98 -12.51 15.16 -19.48
CA TYR A 98 -11.89 15.94 -20.54
C TYR A 98 -12.73 15.94 -21.83
N GLU A 99 -12.61 17.01 -22.61
CA GLU A 99 -13.21 17.10 -23.91
C GLU A 99 -12.54 16.13 -24.90
N ALA A 100 -13.35 15.25 -25.52
CA ALA A 100 -12.81 14.30 -26.47
C ALA A 100 -12.41 14.98 -27.77
N GLN A 101 -11.20 14.70 -28.24
CA GLN A 101 -10.67 15.21 -29.50
C GLN A 101 -10.78 14.16 -30.58
N SER A 102 -11.09 14.56 -31.82
CA SER A 102 -11.12 13.65 -32.97
C SER A 102 -10.29 14.22 -34.11
N GLN A 103 -9.55 13.34 -34.79
CA GLN A 103 -8.72 13.67 -35.92
C GLN A 103 -8.91 12.65 -37.03
N SER A 104 -9.00 13.11 -38.29
CA SER A 104 -9.13 12.24 -39.47
C SER A 104 -8.00 12.56 -40.44
N PHE A 105 -7.33 11.51 -40.92
CA PHE A 105 -6.26 11.64 -41.90
C PHE A 105 -6.00 10.30 -42.59
N TYR A 106 -5.30 10.35 -43.76
CA TYR A 106 -4.81 9.15 -44.42
C TYR A 106 -3.51 8.69 -43.79
N PHE A 107 -3.43 7.40 -43.36
CA PHE A 107 -2.32 6.86 -42.58
C PHE A 107 -1.39 6.02 -43.44
N ASN A 108 -0.30 6.60 -43.88
CA ASN A 108 0.66 6.02 -44.84
C ASN A 108 2.12 6.05 -44.36
N ALA A 109 2.35 6.48 -43.12
CA ALA A 109 3.69 6.55 -42.50
C ALA A 109 3.56 6.51 -40.96
N ASN A 110 4.64 6.09 -40.27
CA ASN A 110 4.71 6.23 -38.84
C ASN A 110 4.64 7.70 -38.44
N ARG A 111 3.86 8.00 -37.39
CA ARG A 111 3.61 9.36 -36.91
C ARG A 111 3.83 9.49 -35.41
N SER A 112 4.57 10.52 -35.00
CA SER A 112 4.65 10.91 -33.58
C SER A 112 3.73 12.11 -33.35
N GLN A 113 2.86 12.05 -32.36
CA GLN A 113 1.88 13.08 -32.08
C GLN A 113 1.52 13.14 -30.59
N ASP A 114 1.98 14.19 -29.94
CA ASP A 114 1.53 14.49 -28.56
C ASP A 114 0.16 15.17 -28.61
N ILE A 115 -0.69 14.86 -27.62
CA ILE A 115 -2.06 15.37 -27.52
C ILE A 115 -2.22 16.09 -26.18
N GLU A 116 -2.60 17.35 -26.23
CA GLU A 116 -3.02 18.13 -25.06
C GLU A 116 -4.55 18.14 -24.99
N MET A 117 -5.15 17.60 -23.94
CA MET A 117 -6.61 17.54 -23.75
C MET A 117 -7.07 18.65 -22.81
N GLY A 118 -8.10 19.39 -23.21
CA GLY A 118 -8.76 20.39 -22.35
C GLY A 118 -9.75 19.73 -21.41
N GLY A 119 -9.76 20.16 -20.13
CA GLY A 119 -10.80 19.78 -19.19
C GLY A 119 -12.18 20.27 -19.67
N LEU A 120 -13.25 19.52 -19.34
CA LEU A 120 -14.62 19.95 -19.59
C LEU A 120 -14.88 21.25 -18.82
N THR A 121 -15.13 22.34 -19.53
CA THR A 121 -15.74 23.54 -18.94
C THR A 121 -17.18 23.21 -18.67
N GLU A 122 -17.66 23.33 -17.41
CA GLU A 122 -19.06 23.12 -17.04
C GLU A 122 -19.96 24.13 -17.79
N LEU A 123 -20.38 23.77 -18.97
CA LEU A 123 -21.51 24.39 -19.66
C LEU A 123 -22.61 23.36 -19.79
N GLN A 124 -23.62 23.52 -18.91
CA GLN A 124 -24.99 22.98 -19.01
C GLN A 124 -25.12 21.55 -19.58
N GLY A 125 -25.31 20.58 -18.68
CA GLY A 125 -26.17 19.42 -18.89
C GLY A 125 -26.05 18.63 -20.19
N VAL A 126 -24.89 18.58 -20.82
CA VAL A 126 -24.66 17.64 -21.92
C VAL A 126 -24.23 16.30 -21.30
N GLU A 127 -25.20 15.41 -21.11
CA GLU A 127 -24.92 13.98 -20.97
C GLU A 127 -24.10 13.56 -22.19
N ILE A 128 -22.79 13.37 -22.02
CA ILE A 128 -21.96 12.79 -23.07
C ILE A 128 -22.36 11.32 -23.18
N ARG A 129 -23.32 11.03 -24.03
CA ARG A 129 -23.67 9.68 -24.53
C ARG A 129 -22.60 9.22 -25.52
N GLY A 130 -21.35 9.16 -25.11
CA GLY A 130 -20.33 8.38 -25.77
C GLY A 130 -20.27 7.03 -25.07
N THR A 131 -20.29 5.93 -25.79
CA THR A 131 -19.97 4.60 -25.30
C THR A 131 -18.56 4.61 -24.70
N GLN A 132 -18.45 5.05 -23.44
CA GLN A 132 -17.24 4.93 -22.65
C GLN A 132 -16.99 3.44 -22.49
N LYS A 133 -15.93 2.93 -23.14
CA LYS A 133 -15.43 1.60 -22.82
C LYS A 133 -15.14 1.57 -21.33
N ASN A 134 -15.91 0.77 -20.61
CA ASN A 134 -15.82 0.69 -19.18
C ASN A 134 -14.60 -0.15 -18.79
N ASP A 135 -13.62 0.46 -18.12
CA ASP A 135 -12.41 -0.19 -17.66
C ASP A 135 -12.68 -1.46 -16.86
N LEU A 136 -13.73 -1.46 -16.03
CA LEU A 136 -14.14 -2.64 -15.26
C LEU A 136 -14.48 -3.85 -16.15
N ILE A 137 -15.03 -3.62 -17.36
CA ILE A 137 -15.42 -4.67 -18.31
C ILE A 137 -14.28 -5.00 -19.26
N GLU A 138 -13.51 -3.99 -19.70
CA GLU A 138 -12.50 -4.13 -20.75
C GLU A 138 -11.15 -4.67 -20.27
N ARG A 139 -10.75 -4.42 -19.03
CA ARG A 139 -9.49 -4.93 -18.49
C ARG A 139 -9.50 -6.45 -18.34
N SER A 140 -8.43 -7.12 -18.80
CA SER A 140 -8.19 -8.55 -18.57
C SER A 140 -7.89 -8.85 -17.10
N GLN A 141 -7.29 -7.90 -16.41
CA GLN A 141 -6.97 -8.01 -14.99
C GLN A 141 -8.22 -7.97 -14.11
N MET A 142 -8.22 -8.82 -13.10
CA MET A 142 -9.27 -8.96 -12.12
C MET A 142 -8.88 -8.24 -10.83
N SER A 143 -9.86 -7.82 -10.03
CA SER A 143 -9.66 -7.27 -8.69
C SER A 143 -8.79 -6.00 -8.64
N THR A 144 -8.84 -5.18 -9.68
CA THR A 144 -8.11 -3.91 -9.77
C THR A 144 -9.07 -2.75 -9.61
N ASN A 145 -8.74 -1.82 -8.71
CA ASN A 145 -9.54 -0.63 -8.43
C ASN A 145 -8.68 0.63 -8.53
N ASP A 146 -9.05 1.53 -9.40
CA ASP A 146 -8.51 2.89 -9.42
C ASP A 146 -9.29 3.74 -8.42
N ILE A 147 -8.60 4.38 -7.48
CA ILE A 147 -9.23 5.20 -6.44
C ILE A 147 -9.37 6.63 -6.95
N PRO A 148 -10.59 7.13 -7.18
CA PRO A 148 -10.80 8.49 -7.65
C PRO A 148 -10.51 9.48 -6.51
N LEU A 149 -9.43 10.27 -6.66
CA LEU A 149 -8.95 11.21 -5.64
C LEU A 149 -9.98 12.31 -5.32
N ASP A 150 -10.80 12.68 -6.29
CA ASP A 150 -11.90 13.64 -6.08
C ASP A 150 -12.86 13.13 -5.00
N LYS A 151 -13.23 11.84 -5.07
CA LYS A 151 -14.11 11.22 -4.06
C LYS A 151 -13.44 11.12 -2.70
N VAL A 152 -12.12 10.88 -2.65
CA VAL A 152 -11.37 10.91 -1.38
C VAL A 152 -11.50 12.28 -0.69
N ARG A 153 -11.54 13.37 -1.48
CA ARG A 153 -11.67 14.75 -0.97
C ARG A 153 -13.06 15.08 -0.43
N ASP A 154 -14.09 14.41 -0.93
CA ASP A 154 -15.50 14.70 -0.59
C ASP A 154 -16.03 13.82 0.56
N LEU A 155 -15.32 12.73 0.92
CA LEU A 155 -15.71 11.86 2.03
C LEU A 155 -15.40 12.48 3.40
N PRO A 156 -16.21 12.16 4.45
CA PRO A 156 -15.93 12.57 5.81
C PRO A 156 -14.63 11.96 6.31
N VAL A 157 -13.89 12.71 7.12
CA VAL A 157 -12.54 12.40 7.52
C VAL A 157 -12.35 12.48 9.04
N LEU A 158 -11.46 11.66 9.58
CA LEU A 158 -11.09 11.69 10.98
C LEU A 158 -10.25 12.95 11.27
N LEU A 159 -10.69 13.78 12.25
CA LEU A 159 -9.98 14.97 12.73
C LEU A 159 -9.61 15.99 11.63
N GLY A 160 -10.32 15.96 10.49
CA GLY A 160 -10.06 16.88 9.37
C GLY A 160 -8.97 16.44 8.39
N GLU A 161 -8.37 15.26 8.58
CA GLU A 161 -7.30 14.73 7.73
C GLU A 161 -7.82 13.74 6.68
N ARG A 162 -7.54 14.04 5.41
CA ARG A 162 -7.86 13.17 4.27
C ARG A 162 -6.86 12.01 4.19
N ASP A 163 -7.37 10.78 4.08
CA ASP A 163 -6.53 9.59 4.13
C ASP A 163 -6.91 8.59 3.04
N ILE A 164 -5.96 8.31 2.15
CA ILE A 164 -6.11 7.38 1.03
C ILE A 164 -6.29 5.94 1.53
N MET A 165 -5.52 5.54 2.54
CA MET A 165 -5.57 4.16 3.05
C MET A 165 -6.94 3.87 3.68
N LYS A 166 -7.52 4.84 4.39
CA LYS A 166 -8.89 4.73 4.92
C LYS A 166 -9.94 4.65 3.83
N THR A 167 -9.74 5.33 2.71
CA THR A 167 -10.63 5.20 1.56
C THR A 167 -10.52 3.82 0.90
N ILE A 168 -9.30 3.28 0.80
CA ILE A 168 -9.05 1.92 0.30
C ILE A 168 -9.74 0.88 1.20
N GLN A 169 -9.80 1.08 2.52
CA GLN A 169 -10.50 0.20 3.47
C GLN A 169 -12.03 0.14 3.24
N LEU A 170 -12.62 1.07 2.49
CA LEU A 170 -14.03 1.04 2.13
C LEU A 170 -14.32 0.17 0.90
N LEU A 171 -13.31 -0.46 0.29
CA LEU A 171 -13.49 -1.37 -0.84
C LEU A 171 -13.64 -2.82 -0.35
N PRO A 172 -14.45 -3.65 -1.02
CA PRO A 172 -14.61 -5.04 -0.64
C PRO A 172 -13.27 -5.80 -0.74
N GLY A 173 -13.07 -6.76 0.17
CA GLY A 173 -11.84 -7.54 0.29
C GLY A 173 -10.68 -6.82 0.99
N VAL A 174 -10.90 -5.60 1.48
CA VAL A 174 -9.93 -4.81 2.23
C VAL A 174 -10.48 -4.52 3.62
N GLN A 175 -9.78 -4.96 4.64
CA GLN A 175 -10.21 -4.79 6.04
C GLN A 175 -9.24 -3.89 6.80
N SER A 176 -9.76 -3.15 7.78
CA SER A 176 -8.94 -2.45 8.78
C SER A 176 -8.57 -3.41 9.91
N GLY A 177 -7.44 -3.20 10.57
CA GLY A 177 -7.03 -4.00 11.73
C GLY A 177 -7.90 -3.74 12.96
N SER A 178 -7.68 -2.61 13.61
CA SER A 178 -8.40 -2.15 14.80
C SER A 178 -9.11 -0.82 14.51
N GLU A 179 -9.88 -0.33 15.49
CA GLU A 179 -10.56 0.95 15.38
C GLU A 179 -9.61 2.09 15.03
N GLY A 180 -9.96 2.85 13.99
CA GLY A 180 -9.18 3.99 13.53
C GLY A 180 -7.90 3.67 12.77
N SER A 181 -7.45 2.40 12.72
CA SER A 181 -6.20 2.01 12.04
C SER A 181 -6.25 2.23 10.54
N ALA A 182 -5.15 2.74 9.96
CA ALA A 182 -4.91 2.83 8.51
C ALA A 182 -4.23 1.55 7.93
N GLY A 183 -3.97 0.53 8.74
CA GLY A 183 -3.43 -0.76 8.29
C GLY A 183 -4.38 -1.47 7.32
N LEU A 184 -3.83 -2.18 6.35
CA LEU A 184 -4.59 -2.91 5.33
C LEU A 184 -4.38 -4.41 5.46
N TYR A 185 -5.48 -5.13 5.49
CA TYR A 185 -5.55 -6.58 5.49
C TYR A 185 -6.38 -7.02 4.29
N VAL A 186 -5.69 -7.43 3.23
CA VAL A 186 -6.34 -7.71 1.95
C VAL A 186 -6.45 -9.21 1.76
N ARG A 187 -7.70 -9.70 1.60
CA ARG A 187 -7.98 -11.13 1.36
C ARG A 187 -7.21 -12.05 2.33
N GLY A 188 -7.28 -11.72 3.64
CA GLY A 188 -6.65 -12.49 4.73
C GLY A 188 -5.12 -12.41 4.78
N GLY A 189 -4.50 -11.52 4.02
CA GLY A 189 -3.08 -11.23 4.14
C GLY A 189 -2.76 -10.24 5.25
N GLY A 190 -1.56 -10.34 5.81
CA GLY A 190 -1.02 -9.40 6.79
C GLY A 190 -0.59 -8.06 6.18
N PRO A 191 -0.21 -7.08 7.02
CA PRO A 191 0.25 -5.76 6.54
C PRO A 191 1.51 -5.86 5.68
N ASP A 192 2.41 -6.76 6.01
CA ASP A 192 3.66 -7.05 5.30
C ASP A 192 3.45 -7.65 3.92
N GLN A 193 2.28 -8.26 3.68
CA GLN A 193 1.95 -8.92 2.43
C GLN A 193 1.39 -7.96 1.37
N ASN A 194 1.32 -6.67 1.66
CA ASN A 194 0.93 -5.63 0.74
C ASN A 194 2.16 -4.88 0.21
N LEU A 195 2.28 -4.76 -1.10
CA LEU A 195 3.31 -3.93 -1.73
C LEU A 195 2.77 -2.50 -1.87
N ILE A 196 3.26 -1.60 -1.05
CA ILE A 196 2.88 -0.19 -1.09
C ILE A 196 4.01 0.59 -1.74
N LEU A 197 3.71 1.25 -2.85
CA LEU A 197 4.67 1.99 -3.65
C LEU A 197 4.31 3.47 -3.74
N ILE A 198 5.29 4.35 -3.58
CA ILE A 198 5.24 5.75 -4.01
C ILE A 198 6.21 5.93 -5.18
N ASP A 199 5.72 6.35 -6.33
CA ASP A 199 6.52 6.48 -7.55
C ASP A 199 7.41 5.26 -7.82
N GLY A 200 6.90 4.03 -7.52
CA GLY A 200 7.61 2.76 -7.70
C GLY A 200 8.64 2.42 -6.63
N VAL A 201 8.76 3.21 -5.55
CA VAL A 201 9.62 2.93 -4.39
C VAL A 201 8.82 2.27 -3.27
N PRO A 202 9.25 1.14 -2.72
CA PRO A 202 8.58 0.50 -1.59
C PRO A 202 8.61 1.37 -0.32
N ILE A 203 7.46 1.45 0.36
CA ILE A 203 7.31 2.03 1.70
C ILE A 203 7.08 0.90 2.69
N TYR A 204 7.93 0.80 3.71
CA TYR A 204 7.89 -0.28 4.69
C TYR A 204 6.91 -0.06 5.83
N ASN A 205 6.69 1.18 6.23
CA ASN A 205 5.63 1.56 7.16
C ASN A 205 4.86 2.74 6.58
N ALA A 206 3.62 2.48 6.20
CA ALA A 206 2.76 3.48 5.55
C ALA A 206 1.91 4.29 6.55
N ASN A 207 2.24 4.26 7.86
CA ASN A 207 1.38 4.78 8.91
C ASN A 207 2.07 5.77 9.84
N HIS A 208 1.30 6.79 10.24
CA HIS A 208 1.60 7.70 11.33
C HIS A 208 0.72 7.45 12.55
N LEU A 209 1.10 8.00 13.70
CA LEU A 209 0.34 7.98 14.97
C LEU A 209 -0.21 6.58 15.27
N PHE A 210 0.70 5.61 15.41
CA PHE A 210 0.33 4.22 15.72
C PHE A 210 -0.71 3.59 14.77
N GLY A 211 -0.73 4.04 13.52
CA GLY A 211 -1.64 3.55 12.49
C GLY A 211 -2.89 4.39 12.26
N PHE A 212 -3.11 5.49 12.96
CA PHE A 212 -4.32 6.30 12.79
C PHE A 212 -4.35 7.15 11.52
N PHE A 213 -3.22 7.46 10.94
CA PHE A 213 -3.11 8.22 9.69
C PHE A 213 -2.12 7.54 8.75
N SER A 214 -2.32 7.71 7.45
CA SER A 214 -1.34 7.28 6.46
C SER A 214 -0.29 8.36 6.18
N VAL A 215 0.87 7.91 5.69
CA VAL A 215 1.97 8.78 5.27
C VAL A 215 1.66 9.57 3.98
N PHE A 216 0.54 9.29 3.31
CA PHE A 216 0.21 9.83 2.00
C PHE A 216 -0.51 11.17 2.09
N ASN A 217 0.15 12.24 1.65
CA ASN A 217 -0.49 13.54 1.50
C ASN A 217 -1.26 13.59 0.18
N THR A 218 -2.61 13.61 0.24
CA THR A 218 -3.51 13.59 -0.93
C THR A 218 -3.28 14.73 -1.91
N ASP A 219 -2.74 15.87 -1.46
CA ASP A 219 -2.52 17.03 -2.32
C ASP A 219 -1.32 16.82 -3.27
N ALA A 220 -0.37 15.94 -2.90
CA ALA A 220 0.80 15.58 -3.71
C ALA A 220 0.56 14.40 -4.67
N ILE A 221 -0.60 13.73 -4.60
CA ILE A 221 -0.85 12.47 -5.30
C ILE A 221 -1.70 12.70 -6.54
N ASN A 222 -1.32 12.02 -7.64
CA ASN A 222 -2.02 12.02 -8.92
C ASN A 222 -2.94 10.82 -9.09
N SER A 223 -2.48 9.60 -8.73
CA SER A 223 -3.27 8.38 -8.89
C SER A 223 -2.95 7.34 -7.83
N VAL A 224 -3.93 6.50 -7.53
CA VAL A 224 -3.81 5.36 -6.62
C VAL A 224 -4.49 4.17 -7.27
N ASN A 225 -3.73 3.10 -7.47
CA ASN A 225 -4.22 1.85 -8.02
C ASN A 225 -4.06 0.74 -7.00
N LEU A 226 -5.16 0.03 -6.69
CA LEU A 226 -5.18 -1.14 -5.82
C LEU A 226 -5.39 -2.41 -6.64
N ILE A 227 -4.50 -3.39 -6.50
CA ILE A 227 -4.60 -4.72 -7.10
C ILE A 227 -4.68 -5.76 -5.97
N LYS A 228 -5.82 -6.43 -5.82
CA LYS A 228 -6.10 -7.40 -4.74
C LYS A 228 -5.87 -8.87 -5.14
N GLY A 229 -5.55 -9.11 -6.38
CA GLY A 229 -5.35 -10.46 -6.93
C GLY A 229 -5.11 -10.40 -8.43
N GLY A 230 -4.76 -11.54 -9.05
CA GLY A 230 -4.43 -11.55 -10.48
C GLY A 230 -3.26 -10.63 -10.80
N PHE A 231 -2.27 -10.59 -9.93
CA PHE A 231 -1.14 -9.66 -10.07
C PHE A 231 -0.50 -9.76 -11.45
N PRO A 232 -0.27 -8.63 -12.14
CA PRO A 232 0.59 -8.61 -13.32
C PRO A 232 2.01 -9.09 -12.98
N ALA A 233 2.70 -9.69 -13.94
CA ALA A 233 4.05 -10.21 -13.71
C ALA A 233 5.08 -9.11 -13.38
N GLU A 234 4.80 -7.86 -13.68
CA GLU A 234 5.65 -6.69 -13.33
C GLU A 234 5.80 -6.41 -11.83
N TYR A 235 4.90 -6.95 -10.99
CA TYR A 235 4.95 -6.81 -9.54
C TYR A 235 5.34 -8.12 -8.86
N GLY A 236 6.26 -8.09 -7.91
CA GLY A 236 6.74 -9.23 -7.15
C GLY A 236 6.92 -8.91 -5.67
N GLY A 237 7.41 -9.91 -4.90
CA GLY A 237 7.87 -9.72 -3.54
C GLY A 237 6.79 -9.56 -2.46
N ARG A 238 5.49 -9.73 -2.77
CA ARG A 238 4.38 -9.70 -1.80
C ARG A 238 3.29 -10.70 -2.17
N LEU A 239 2.44 -11.05 -1.18
CA LEU A 239 1.46 -12.15 -1.30
C LEU A 239 0.00 -11.70 -1.35
N SER A 240 -0.32 -10.43 -1.09
CA SER A 240 -1.72 -10.03 -0.85
C SER A 240 -2.25 -8.95 -1.76
N SER A 241 -1.59 -7.81 -1.83
CA SER A 241 -2.00 -6.71 -2.71
C SER A 241 -0.84 -5.87 -3.18
N VAL A 242 -1.09 -5.08 -4.22
CA VAL A 242 -0.22 -4.00 -4.68
C VAL A 242 -1.02 -2.70 -4.60
N ILE A 243 -0.42 -1.68 -3.99
CA ILE A 243 -0.94 -0.31 -3.93
C ILE A 243 0.09 0.57 -4.60
N ASP A 244 -0.15 0.91 -5.87
CA ASP A 244 0.73 1.77 -6.67
C ASP A 244 0.22 3.21 -6.58
N ILE A 245 0.97 4.07 -5.86
CA ILE A 245 0.67 5.48 -5.64
C ILE A 245 1.65 6.30 -6.46
N ARG A 246 1.12 7.21 -7.28
CA ARG A 246 1.92 8.10 -8.10
C ARG A 246 1.74 9.53 -7.68
N MET A 247 2.84 10.23 -7.49
CA MET A 247 2.86 11.66 -7.21
C MET A 247 2.54 12.46 -8.48
N LYS A 248 1.91 13.63 -8.29
CA LYS A 248 1.80 14.66 -9.34
C LYS A 248 3.18 14.99 -9.90
N GLU A 249 3.22 15.40 -11.17
CA GLU A 249 4.47 15.81 -11.84
C GLU A 249 4.76 17.30 -11.65
N GLY A 250 3.78 18.04 -11.10
CA GLY A 250 3.81 19.48 -11.00
C GLY A 250 3.40 20.21 -12.30
N ASN A 251 2.76 21.35 -12.14
CA ASN A 251 2.22 22.12 -13.26
C ASN A 251 3.35 22.73 -14.13
N SER A 252 3.39 22.36 -15.40
CA SER A 252 4.41 22.89 -16.33
C SER A 252 4.05 24.23 -16.97
N LYS A 253 2.81 24.71 -16.79
CA LYS A 253 2.28 25.90 -17.46
C LYS A 253 2.28 27.14 -16.56
N LYS A 254 1.87 27.00 -15.27
CA LYS A 254 1.78 28.11 -14.30
C LYS A 254 1.92 27.63 -12.85
N ILE A 255 2.20 28.57 -11.97
CA ILE A 255 2.29 28.27 -10.52
C ILE A 255 0.89 28.06 -9.95
N HIS A 256 0.76 27.00 -9.17
CA HIS A 256 -0.41 26.63 -8.41
C HIS A 256 -0.05 26.33 -6.96
N GLY A 257 -0.98 26.57 -6.06
CA GLY A 257 -0.85 26.19 -4.68
C GLY A 257 -2.16 25.66 -4.12
N GLU A 258 -2.07 24.64 -3.30
CA GLU A 258 -3.19 24.16 -2.52
C GLU A 258 -2.74 23.85 -1.09
N GLY A 259 -3.63 24.02 -0.14
CA GLY A 259 -3.30 23.73 1.24
C GLY A 259 -4.54 23.66 2.13
N GLY A 260 -4.32 23.30 3.39
CA GLY A 260 -5.40 23.17 4.35
C GLY A 260 -4.90 23.28 5.78
N ILE A 261 -5.80 23.77 6.63
CA ILE A 261 -5.64 23.83 8.08
C ILE A 261 -6.77 23.03 8.67
N GLY A 262 -6.45 21.92 9.31
CA GLY A 262 -7.39 21.06 10.02
C GLY A 262 -7.32 21.24 11.53
N LEU A 263 -8.03 20.39 12.26
CA LEU A 263 -8.04 20.43 13.73
C LEU A 263 -6.67 20.10 14.33
N ILE A 264 -5.93 19.17 13.72
CA ILE A 264 -4.67 18.63 14.28
C ILE A 264 -3.47 18.80 13.36
N ALA A 265 -3.67 19.13 12.08
CA ALA A 265 -2.58 19.21 11.11
C ALA A 265 -2.81 20.33 10.09
N SER A 266 -1.71 20.80 9.52
CA SER A 266 -1.71 21.71 8.37
C SER A 266 -0.87 21.12 7.25
N ARG A 267 -1.26 21.45 6.01
CA ARG A 267 -0.55 21.04 4.80
C ARG A 267 -0.49 22.18 3.80
N LEU A 268 0.56 22.17 2.99
CA LEU A 268 0.77 23.11 1.92
C LEU A 268 1.48 22.44 0.76
N THR A 269 0.95 22.61 -0.43
CA THR A 269 1.52 22.10 -1.68
C THR A 269 1.70 23.27 -2.63
N LEU A 270 2.87 23.36 -3.22
CA LEU A 270 3.22 24.34 -4.26
C LEU A 270 3.75 23.58 -5.47
N GLU A 271 3.26 23.93 -6.65
CA GLU A 271 3.70 23.36 -7.92
C GLU A 271 3.81 24.42 -9.00
N GLY A 272 4.70 24.22 -9.96
CA GLY A 272 4.84 25.16 -11.05
C GLY A 272 6.02 24.87 -11.98
N PRO A 273 6.16 25.66 -13.06
CA PRO A 273 7.27 25.56 -13.97
C PRO A 273 8.55 26.20 -13.38
N ILE A 274 9.67 25.49 -13.48
CA ILE A 274 11.00 26.06 -13.40
C ILE A 274 11.37 26.59 -14.79
N ILE A 275 11.10 25.79 -15.84
CA ILE A 275 11.18 26.19 -17.24
C ILE A 275 9.85 25.79 -17.87
N LYS A 276 9.09 26.78 -18.35
CA LYS A 276 7.75 26.56 -18.90
C LYS A 276 7.78 25.47 -19.99
N ASP A 277 6.83 24.53 -19.89
CA ASP A 277 6.63 23.38 -20.79
C ASP A 277 7.81 22.37 -20.85
N LYS A 278 8.87 22.56 -20.02
CA LYS A 278 10.04 21.68 -19.99
C LYS A 278 10.37 21.12 -18.62
N THR A 279 10.36 21.98 -17.58
CA THR A 279 10.76 21.59 -16.25
C THR A 279 9.72 22.05 -15.26
N SER A 280 9.10 21.15 -14.55
CA SER A 280 8.16 21.45 -13.47
C SER A 280 8.61 20.87 -12.14
N PHE A 281 8.09 21.44 -11.07
CA PHE A 281 8.30 20.97 -9.72
C PHE A 281 6.98 20.89 -8.95
N ILE A 282 6.96 20.02 -7.94
CA ILE A 282 5.98 20.02 -6.86
C ILE A 282 6.72 19.82 -5.54
N ILE A 283 6.33 20.58 -4.52
CA ILE A 283 6.77 20.41 -3.14
C ILE A 283 5.51 20.44 -2.28
N SER A 284 5.35 19.45 -1.41
CA SER A 284 4.21 19.31 -0.53
C SER A 284 4.66 18.95 0.88
N GLY A 285 4.28 19.76 1.86
CA GLY A 285 4.57 19.53 3.25
C GLY A 285 3.31 19.36 4.09
N ARG A 286 3.36 18.48 5.10
CA ARG A 286 2.31 18.30 6.11
C ARG A 286 2.96 18.17 7.49
N ARG A 287 2.36 18.79 8.52
CA ARG A 287 2.77 18.63 9.91
C ARG A 287 1.54 18.62 10.82
N THR A 288 1.55 17.70 11.79
CA THR A 288 0.60 17.76 12.92
C THR A 288 1.15 18.67 14.01
N TYR A 289 0.26 19.28 14.78
CA TYR A 289 0.58 20.15 15.91
C TYR A 289 -0.13 19.73 17.21
N ILE A 290 -0.34 18.40 17.34
CA ILE A 290 -0.89 17.80 18.57
C ILE A 290 0.00 18.16 19.76
N ASP A 291 1.32 18.11 19.58
CA ASP A 291 2.31 18.54 20.58
C ASP A 291 2.07 20.00 21.06
N VAL A 292 1.80 20.91 20.16
CA VAL A 292 1.55 22.32 20.48
C VAL A 292 0.27 22.48 21.29
N LEU A 293 -0.78 21.72 20.96
CA LEU A 293 -2.07 21.77 21.64
C LEU A 293 -2.05 21.09 23.02
N THR A 294 -1.34 19.98 23.16
CA THR A 294 -1.33 19.16 24.40
C THR A 294 -0.27 19.61 25.40
N ARG A 295 0.84 20.16 24.96
CA ARG A 295 1.97 20.57 25.79
C ARG A 295 1.61 21.52 26.95
N PRO A 296 0.77 22.57 26.76
CA PRO A 296 0.35 23.43 27.87
C PRO A 296 -0.44 22.66 28.93
N LEU A 297 -1.26 21.69 28.52
CA LEU A 297 -2.07 20.86 29.42
C LEU A 297 -1.20 19.88 30.21
N ILE A 298 -0.18 19.29 29.57
CA ILE A 298 0.77 18.39 30.22
C ILE A 298 1.60 19.16 31.27
N ARG A 299 2.14 20.29 30.90
CA ARG A 299 2.94 21.16 31.81
C ARG A 299 2.13 21.71 33.00
N ALA A 300 0.84 21.86 32.83
CA ALA A 300 -0.04 22.29 33.94
C ALA A 300 -0.22 21.20 35.01
N GLN A 301 0.16 19.94 34.73
CA GLN A 301 0.08 18.83 35.67
C GLN A 301 1.38 18.55 36.43
N GLY A 302 2.47 19.25 36.13
CA GLY A 302 3.76 19.12 36.80
C GLY A 302 4.95 19.46 35.90
N ASP A 303 6.16 19.12 36.31
CA ASP A 303 7.41 19.38 35.59
C ASP A 303 7.63 18.43 34.38
N VAL A 304 6.58 17.77 33.95
CA VAL A 304 6.58 16.87 32.77
C VAL A 304 6.41 17.69 31.50
N ASP A 305 7.27 17.48 30.52
CA ASP A 305 7.13 17.96 29.15
C ASP A 305 7.02 16.78 28.19
N GLY A 306 6.02 16.78 27.33
CA GLY A 306 5.82 15.68 26.41
C GLY A 306 4.92 16.06 25.24
N GLY A 307 4.96 15.24 24.22
CA GLY A 307 4.13 15.48 23.06
C GLY A 307 4.35 14.45 21.95
N TYR A 308 3.48 14.55 20.95
CA TYR A 308 3.56 13.77 19.73
C TYR A 308 3.35 14.68 18.53
N TYR A 309 4.15 14.47 17.49
CA TYR A 309 3.95 15.07 16.17
C TYR A 309 4.49 14.16 15.07
N PHE A 310 3.97 14.32 13.87
CA PHE A 310 4.58 13.82 12.65
C PHE A 310 4.64 14.93 11.59
N TYR A 311 5.49 14.71 10.62
CA TYR A 311 5.58 15.55 9.44
C TYR A 311 5.96 14.73 8.21
N ASP A 312 5.51 15.24 7.05
CA ASP A 312 5.79 14.69 5.73
C ASP A 312 6.29 15.79 4.81
N LEU A 313 7.23 15.44 3.98
CA LEU A 313 7.69 16.24 2.87
C LEU A 313 7.74 15.38 1.62
N ASN A 314 7.02 15.79 0.59
CA ASN A 314 7.07 15.21 -0.74
C ASN A 314 7.66 16.24 -1.70
N ALA A 315 8.57 15.84 -2.57
CA ALA A 315 9.12 16.69 -3.60
C ALA A 315 9.34 15.91 -4.89
N LYS A 316 9.04 16.53 -6.03
CA LYS A 316 9.32 15.96 -7.34
C LYS A 316 9.68 17.07 -8.32
N VAL A 317 10.68 16.78 -9.13
CA VAL A 317 11.08 17.63 -10.27
C VAL A 317 11.13 16.73 -11.49
N ASN A 318 10.63 17.22 -12.61
CA ASN A 318 10.78 16.53 -13.88
C ASN A 318 11.32 17.48 -14.95
N HIS A 319 12.04 16.91 -15.90
CA HIS A 319 12.62 17.63 -17.02
C HIS A 319 12.40 16.87 -18.34
N LYS A 320 11.76 17.51 -19.31
CA LYS A 320 11.58 17.02 -20.67
C LYS A 320 12.77 17.47 -21.53
N PHE A 321 13.73 16.56 -21.80
CA PHE A 321 14.87 16.83 -22.68
C PHE A 321 14.41 16.90 -24.15
N SER A 322 13.49 16.01 -24.55
CA SER A 322 12.87 15.93 -25.87
C SER A 322 11.53 15.19 -25.77
N ASP A 323 10.79 15.09 -26.88
CA ASP A 323 9.55 14.30 -26.94
C ASP A 323 9.79 12.79 -26.67
N ARG A 324 11.03 12.33 -26.74
CA ARG A 324 11.42 10.94 -26.47
C ARG A 324 12.08 10.70 -25.12
N SER A 325 12.48 11.76 -24.40
CA SER A 325 13.31 11.62 -23.21
C SER A 325 12.87 12.56 -22.10
N ARG A 326 12.48 12.00 -20.96
CA ARG A 326 12.07 12.72 -19.75
C ARG A 326 12.71 12.10 -18.52
N LEU A 327 13.25 12.94 -17.65
CA LEU A 327 13.86 12.56 -16.37
C LEU A 327 13.02 13.08 -15.22
N TYR A 328 12.88 12.27 -14.16
CA TYR A 328 12.18 12.62 -12.93
C TYR A 328 13.10 12.36 -11.73
N LEU A 329 13.09 13.29 -10.82
CA LEU A 329 13.67 13.11 -9.49
C LEU A 329 12.53 13.31 -8.48
N SER A 330 12.24 12.28 -7.68
CA SER A 330 11.22 12.36 -6.64
C SER A 330 11.75 11.87 -5.31
N GLY A 331 11.15 12.36 -4.22
CA GLY A 331 11.50 11.96 -2.87
C GLY A 331 10.34 12.19 -1.90
N TYR A 332 10.33 11.36 -0.87
CA TYR A 332 9.46 11.48 0.29
C TYR A 332 10.30 11.33 1.56
N PHE A 333 10.00 12.17 2.53
CA PHE A 333 10.57 12.13 3.87
C PHE A 333 9.44 12.29 4.89
N GLY A 334 9.25 11.29 5.75
CA GLY A 334 8.22 11.33 6.78
C GLY A 334 8.76 10.80 8.11
N LYS A 335 8.40 11.45 9.20
CA LYS A 335 8.86 11.07 10.53
C LYS A 335 7.81 11.32 11.59
N ASP A 336 7.65 10.35 12.47
CA ASP A 336 6.89 10.42 13.71
C ASP A 336 7.83 10.57 14.89
N ARG A 337 7.42 11.37 15.86
CA ARG A 337 8.14 11.53 17.10
C ARG A 337 7.19 11.69 18.28
N PHE A 338 7.24 10.73 19.17
CA PHE A 338 6.72 10.81 20.53
C PHE A 338 7.89 11.08 21.46
N TYR A 339 7.72 11.98 22.44
CA TYR A 339 8.72 12.26 23.45
C TYR A 339 8.06 12.57 24.79
N ALA A 340 8.74 12.21 25.87
CA ALA A 340 8.41 12.56 27.24
C ALA A 340 9.71 12.94 27.96
N LYS A 341 9.66 14.03 28.71
CA LYS A 341 10.76 14.53 29.53
C LYS A 341 10.23 14.89 30.89
N ASP A 342 11.00 14.53 31.88
CA ASP A 342 10.70 14.80 33.26
C ASP A 342 11.97 15.33 33.97
N LYS A 343 11.82 16.26 34.89
CA LYS A 343 12.91 16.84 35.62
C LYS A 343 12.48 17.13 37.04
N TYR A 344 13.20 16.59 37.99
CA TYR A 344 12.97 16.82 39.40
C TYR A 344 14.24 17.39 40.04
N GLU A 345 14.09 18.43 40.87
CA GLU A 345 15.15 19.00 41.68
C GLU A 345 14.77 18.89 43.14
N TYR A 346 15.67 18.35 43.94
CA TYR A 346 15.48 18.15 45.37
C TYR A 346 16.64 18.79 46.15
N GLY A 347 16.35 19.25 47.35
CA GLY A 347 17.34 19.85 48.24
C GLY A 347 17.88 21.20 47.79
N SER A 348 18.91 21.68 48.47
CA SER A 348 19.62 22.92 48.14
C SER A 348 21.06 22.84 48.67
N GLY A 349 21.99 23.60 48.06
CA GLY A 349 23.40 23.61 48.47
C GLY A 349 24.06 22.25 48.32
N GLU A 350 24.68 21.73 49.36
CA GLU A 350 25.35 20.43 49.36
C GLU A 350 24.39 19.21 49.29
N THR A 351 23.10 19.41 49.53
CA THR A 351 22.08 18.36 49.41
C THR A 351 21.31 18.40 48.07
N ARG A 352 21.71 19.27 47.15
CA ARG A 352 21.05 19.40 45.86
C ARG A 352 21.23 18.15 45.05
N GLN A 353 20.10 17.60 44.59
CA GLN A 353 19.99 16.47 43.68
C GLN A 353 19.11 16.89 42.51
N GLU A 354 19.48 16.42 41.31
CA GLU A 354 18.73 16.66 40.10
C GLU A 354 18.57 15.34 39.33
N ASP A 355 17.33 14.96 39.10
CA ASP A 355 16.94 13.79 38.29
C ASP A 355 16.30 14.27 37.02
N SER A 356 16.73 13.76 35.89
CA SER A 356 16.06 14.00 34.63
C SER A 356 15.88 12.69 33.84
N TYR A 357 14.74 12.57 33.25
CA TYR A 357 14.37 11.43 32.40
C TYR A 357 13.92 11.92 31.05
N GLU A 358 14.45 11.34 29.98
CA GLU A 358 13.98 11.54 28.61
C GLU A 358 13.66 10.20 27.96
N ALA A 359 12.44 10.05 27.46
CA ALA A 359 12.05 8.95 26.61
C ALA A 359 11.63 9.47 25.24
N ARG A 360 12.01 8.74 24.20
CA ARG A 360 11.66 9.06 22.82
C ARG A 360 11.36 7.80 22.05
N LEU A 361 10.29 7.84 21.28
CA LEU A 361 9.91 6.83 20.30
C LEU A 361 9.78 7.54 18.96
N GLN A 362 10.51 7.09 17.96
CA GLN A 362 10.43 7.68 16.63
C GLN A 362 10.55 6.63 15.53
N TRP A 363 9.88 6.90 14.42
CA TRP A 363 9.97 6.08 13.22
C TRP A 363 9.74 6.92 11.98
N GLY A 364 10.11 6.40 10.82
CA GLY A 364 9.88 7.13 9.57
C GLY A 364 10.49 6.46 8.36
N ASN A 365 10.11 6.98 7.20
CA ASN A 365 10.62 6.57 5.91
C ASN A 365 11.34 7.73 5.21
N GLU A 366 12.41 7.41 4.53
CA GLU A 366 13.15 8.29 3.62
C GLU A 366 13.26 7.56 2.29
N ILE A 367 12.70 8.13 1.23
CA ILE A 367 12.78 7.53 -0.10
C ILE A 367 13.23 8.55 -1.13
N GLY A 368 13.89 8.06 -2.15
CA GLY A 368 14.27 8.80 -3.33
C GLY A 368 14.19 7.95 -4.58
N ALA A 369 13.79 8.53 -5.71
CA ALA A 369 13.79 7.88 -7.01
C ALA A 369 14.32 8.81 -8.10
N LEU A 370 15.24 8.29 -8.91
CA LEU A 370 15.66 8.86 -10.17
C LEU A 370 15.11 7.98 -11.28
N ARG A 371 14.24 8.54 -12.11
CA ARG A 371 13.53 7.81 -13.16
C ARG A 371 13.80 8.45 -14.51
N TRP A 372 14.12 7.63 -15.50
CA TRP A 372 14.32 8.05 -16.89
C TRP A 372 13.38 7.29 -17.81
N ASN A 373 12.51 8.03 -18.49
CA ASN A 373 11.63 7.52 -19.51
C ASN A 373 12.22 7.79 -20.89
N TYR A 374 12.25 6.75 -21.74
CA TYR A 374 12.79 6.87 -23.08
C TYR A 374 11.95 6.10 -24.12
N ILE A 375 11.59 6.78 -25.21
CA ILE A 375 10.88 6.21 -26.36
C ILE A 375 11.91 5.81 -27.42
N PHE A 376 12.24 4.52 -27.52
CA PHE A 376 13.20 4.01 -28.51
C PHE A 376 12.66 4.15 -29.93
N ASN A 377 11.40 3.76 -30.12
CA ASN A 377 10.67 3.85 -31.38
C ASN A 377 9.15 3.92 -31.09
N PRO A 378 8.30 4.13 -32.12
CA PRO A 378 6.85 4.25 -31.92
C PRO A 378 6.16 3.09 -31.18
N ARG A 379 6.79 1.92 -31.06
CA ARG A 379 6.24 0.70 -30.43
C ARG A 379 6.94 0.29 -29.14
N LEU A 380 8.10 0.91 -28.82
CA LEU A 380 8.93 0.50 -27.68
C LEU A 380 9.24 1.70 -26.78
N PHE A 381 8.72 1.64 -25.56
CA PHE A 381 8.94 2.58 -24.47
C PHE A 381 9.73 1.89 -23.35
N SER A 382 10.62 2.61 -22.69
CA SER A 382 11.30 2.14 -21.48
C SER A 382 11.14 3.10 -20.32
N ASN A 383 11.19 2.53 -19.13
CA ASN A 383 11.24 3.22 -17.86
C ASN A 383 12.39 2.63 -17.02
N THR A 384 13.46 3.39 -16.83
CA THR A 384 14.57 3.01 -15.98
C THR A 384 14.50 3.78 -14.68
N THR A 385 14.58 3.12 -13.53
CA THR A 385 14.44 3.75 -12.22
C THR A 385 15.52 3.26 -11.27
N VAL A 386 16.21 4.18 -10.62
CA VAL A 386 17.09 3.91 -9.47
C VAL A 386 16.40 4.44 -8.23
N THR A 387 16.30 3.62 -7.18
CA THR A 387 15.57 3.97 -5.97
C THR A 387 16.39 3.73 -4.72
N TYR A 388 16.14 4.58 -3.73
CA TYR A 388 16.62 4.45 -2.36
C TYR A 388 15.40 4.44 -1.44
N SER A 389 15.34 3.47 -0.52
CA SER A 389 14.34 3.39 0.54
C SER A 389 15.00 3.10 1.87
N ASN A 390 14.65 3.82 2.92
CA ASN A 390 15.17 3.62 4.27
C ASN A 390 14.02 3.80 5.26
N TYR A 391 13.71 2.73 5.98
CA TYR A 391 12.81 2.74 7.13
C TYR A 391 13.61 2.54 8.40
N GLN A 392 13.36 3.36 9.39
CA GLN A 392 13.99 3.26 10.72
C GLN A 392 12.95 3.38 11.82
N PHE A 393 13.17 2.63 12.87
CA PHE A 393 12.45 2.67 14.13
C PHE A 393 13.46 2.78 15.28
N ASP A 394 13.22 3.68 16.21
CA ASP A 394 14.13 4.02 17.31
C ASP A 394 13.36 4.20 18.61
N ILE A 395 13.77 3.50 19.65
CA ILE A 395 13.38 3.74 21.03
C ILE A 395 14.61 4.24 21.77
N PHE A 396 14.45 5.33 22.46
CA PHE A 396 15.49 5.97 23.25
C PHE A 396 14.98 6.24 24.66
N SER A 397 15.77 5.94 25.66
CA SER A 397 15.54 6.30 27.06
C SER A 397 16.85 6.73 27.68
N GLU A 398 16.85 7.86 28.34
CA GLU A 398 18.00 8.39 29.07
C GLU A 398 17.55 8.85 30.44
N SER A 399 18.28 8.41 31.48
CA SER A 399 18.13 8.87 32.85
C SER A 399 19.44 9.51 33.29
N ASN A 400 19.37 10.76 33.75
CA ASN A 400 20.50 11.45 34.31
C ASN A 400 20.20 11.77 35.77
N TYR A 401 21.13 11.43 36.62
CA TYR A 401 21.10 11.72 38.04
C TYR A 401 22.34 12.51 38.44
N SER A 402 22.16 13.63 39.08
CA SER A 402 23.28 14.42 39.59
C SER A 402 23.07 14.82 41.06
N TYR A 403 24.16 14.80 41.83
CA TYR A 403 24.19 15.20 43.24
C TYR A 403 25.50 15.95 43.60
N VAL A 404 25.46 16.67 44.68
CA VAL A 404 26.65 17.36 45.19
C VAL A 404 27.33 16.48 46.27
N GLU A 405 28.63 16.23 46.09
CA GLU A 405 29.45 15.49 47.04
C GLU A 405 30.78 16.27 47.24
N ASN A 406 31.08 16.59 48.48
CA ASN A 406 32.29 17.38 48.85
C ASN A 406 32.45 18.67 48.00
N GLY A 407 31.34 19.39 47.74
CA GLY A 407 31.32 20.61 46.93
C GLY A 407 31.46 20.42 45.44
N ASN A 408 31.58 19.18 44.94
CA ASN A 408 31.64 18.85 43.51
C ASN A 408 30.32 18.22 43.05
N THR A 409 29.87 18.58 41.82
CA THR A 409 28.69 17.94 41.20
C THR A 409 29.11 16.64 40.57
N VAL A 410 28.61 15.53 41.10
CA VAL A 410 28.72 14.18 40.52
C VAL A 410 27.57 13.97 39.53
N LYS A 411 27.85 13.45 38.35
CA LYS A 411 26.85 13.16 37.30
C LYS A 411 26.92 11.73 36.90
N ASN A 412 25.76 11.06 36.90
CA ASN A 412 25.58 9.71 36.41
C ASN A 412 24.55 9.75 35.29
N SER A 413 24.75 8.97 34.23
CA SER A 413 23.79 8.83 33.14
C SER A 413 23.67 7.39 32.70
N SER A 414 22.46 6.94 32.49
CA SER A 414 22.12 5.65 31.87
C SER A 414 21.31 5.87 30.63
N LYS A 415 21.75 5.32 29.53
CA LYS A 415 21.12 5.46 28.22
C LYS A 415 20.85 4.12 27.59
N ILE A 416 19.63 3.92 27.14
CA ILE A 416 19.18 2.72 26.42
C ILE A 416 18.66 3.16 25.06
N GLU A 417 19.16 2.53 24.01
CA GLU A 417 18.71 2.74 22.65
C GLU A 417 18.35 1.38 22.02
N TYR A 418 17.20 1.31 21.36
CA TYR A 418 16.85 0.20 20.48
C TYR A 418 16.67 0.73 19.08
N LEU A 419 17.37 0.13 18.12
CA LEU A 419 17.37 0.55 16.71
C LEU A 419 17.01 -0.62 15.82
N SER A 420 16.00 -0.47 14.98
CA SER A 420 15.68 -1.43 13.92
C SER A 420 15.37 -0.73 12.59
N GLY A 421 15.39 -1.47 11.49
CA GLY A 421 15.06 -0.90 10.20
C GLY A 421 15.50 -1.74 9.01
N ILE A 422 15.16 -1.24 7.83
CA ILE A 422 15.55 -1.81 6.54
C ILE A 422 15.93 -0.68 5.58
N ARG A 423 17.00 -0.91 4.81
CA ARG A 423 17.46 0.02 3.78
C ARG A 423 17.70 -0.72 2.48
N ASP A 424 17.18 -0.15 1.39
CA ASP A 424 17.28 -0.70 0.05
C ASP A 424 17.91 0.29 -0.92
N LEU A 425 18.72 -0.23 -1.81
CA LEU A 425 19.15 0.43 -3.04
C LEU A 425 18.78 -0.45 -4.22
N SER A 426 17.94 0.06 -5.13
CA SER A 426 17.43 -0.75 -6.25
C SER A 426 17.61 -0.05 -7.60
N ALA A 427 17.87 -0.87 -8.62
CA ALA A 427 17.83 -0.45 -10.01
C ALA A 427 16.83 -1.34 -10.77
N LYS A 428 15.90 -0.72 -11.48
CA LYS A 428 14.84 -1.37 -12.24
C LYS A 428 14.77 -0.83 -13.67
N MET A 429 14.51 -1.72 -14.64
CA MET A 429 14.24 -1.36 -16.00
C MET A 429 13.05 -2.10 -16.56
N ASP A 430 12.05 -1.36 -17.01
CA ASP A 430 10.80 -1.87 -17.57
C ASP A 430 10.67 -1.43 -19.02
N PHE A 431 10.15 -2.33 -19.86
CA PHE A 431 9.85 -2.06 -21.26
C PHE A 431 8.37 -2.29 -21.55
N ASN A 432 7.75 -1.41 -22.30
CA ASN A 432 6.44 -1.57 -22.90
C ASN A 432 6.59 -1.69 -24.41
N PHE A 433 6.19 -2.82 -24.96
CA PHE A 433 6.26 -3.12 -26.38
C PHE A 433 4.87 -3.39 -26.95
N LEU A 434 4.44 -2.57 -27.88
CA LEU A 434 3.14 -2.60 -28.55
C LEU A 434 3.32 -2.92 -30.05
N PRO A 435 3.60 -4.17 -30.43
CA PRO A 435 3.87 -4.54 -31.83
C PRO A 435 2.68 -4.29 -32.76
N ASN A 436 1.46 -4.52 -32.22
CA ASN A 436 0.18 -4.31 -32.91
C ASN A 436 -0.92 -4.09 -31.84
N PRO A 437 -2.17 -3.75 -32.21
CA PRO A 437 -3.25 -3.48 -31.24
C PRO A 437 -3.72 -4.65 -30.41
N ASP A 438 -3.37 -5.88 -30.80
CA ASP A 438 -3.83 -7.09 -30.13
C ASP A 438 -2.87 -7.54 -29.00
N HIS A 439 -1.62 -7.05 -28.99
CA HIS A 439 -0.58 -7.40 -28.04
C HIS A 439 -0.06 -6.16 -27.30
N TYR A 440 -0.06 -6.24 -25.96
CA TYR A 440 0.62 -5.29 -25.10
C TYR A 440 1.61 -6.03 -24.21
N ILE A 441 2.85 -6.09 -24.66
CA ILE A 441 3.91 -6.86 -24.02
C ILE A 441 4.66 -5.95 -23.05
N LYS A 442 4.82 -6.42 -21.80
CA LYS A 442 5.69 -5.79 -20.82
C LYS A 442 6.76 -6.78 -20.39
N PHE A 443 7.99 -6.35 -20.29
CA PHE A 443 9.11 -7.14 -19.78
C PHE A 443 10.12 -6.25 -19.09
N GLY A 444 10.89 -6.83 -18.20
CA GLY A 444 11.87 -6.06 -17.45
C GLY A 444 12.52 -6.86 -16.34
N GLY A 445 13.23 -6.15 -15.48
CA GLY A 445 13.86 -6.72 -14.31
C GLY A 445 14.34 -5.67 -13.33
N ALA A 446 14.68 -6.13 -12.14
CA ALA A 446 15.29 -5.28 -11.12
C ALA A 446 16.32 -6.06 -10.31
N TYR A 447 17.22 -5.30 -9.72
CA TYR A 447 18.15 -5.75 -8.69
C TYR A 447 18.01 -4.82 -7.49
N THR A 448 17.95 -5.39 -6.28
CA THR A 448 17.85 -4.66 -5.02
C THR A 448 18.88 -5.17 -4.03
N TYR A 449 19.69 -4.29 -3.49
CA TYR A 449 20.58 -4.56 -2.38
C TYR A 449 19.89 -4.13 -1.07
N HIS A 450 19.66 -5.10 -0.19
CA HIS A 450 19.02 -4.92 1.11
C HIS A 450 20.04 -4.86 2.24
N ARG A 451 19.78 -4.01 3.21
CA ARG A 451 20.44 -4.00 4.51
C ARG A 451 19.43 -4.00 5.62
N PHE A 452 19.31 -5.12 6.31
CA PHE A 452 18.45 -5.30 7.48
C PHE A 452 19.18 -4.92 8.76
N ASN A 453 18.45 -4.31 9.68
CA ASN A 453 18.86 -4.13 11.07
C ASN A 453 17.75 -4.74 11.94
N PRO A 454 17.86 -6.06 12.29
CA PRO A 454 16.80 -6.79 12.98
C PRO A 454 16.70 -6.46 14.49
N GLY A 455 17.23 -5.33 14.93
CA GLY A 455 17.16 -4.83 16.28
C GLY A 455 18.49 -4.90 17.01
N VAL A 456 19.02 -3.73 17.34
CA VAL A 456 20.23 -3.58 18.14
C VAL A 456 19.85 -2.80 19.39
N ASN A 457 20.13 -3.38 20.55
CA ASN A 457 20.06 -2.70 21.84
C ASN A 457 21.44 -2.16 22.16
N ARG A 458 21.51 -0.90 22.52
CA ARG A 458 22.71 -0.25 22.98
C ARG A 458 22.46 0.27 24.38
N TYR A 459 23.26 -0.17 25.30
CA TYR A 459 23.30 0.28 26.69
C TYR A 459 24.58 1.07 26.94
N ARG A 460 24.43 2.29 27.42
CA ARG A 460 25.54 3.13 27.84
C ARG A 460 25.30 3.63 29.24
N GLU A 461 26.24 3.35 30.13
CA GLU A 461 26.26 3.88 31.47
C GLU A 461 27.55 4.70 31.66
N ASN A 462 27.40 5.86 32.25
CA ASN A 462 28.51 6.72 32.64
C ASN A 462 28.27 7.16 34.08
N SER A 463 29.02 6.55 34.98
CA SER A 463 28.98 6.85 36.41
C SER A 463 30.40 7.10 36.90
N VAL A 464 30.53 7.57 38.13
CA VAL A 464 31.83 7.82 38.79
C VAL A 464 32.66 6.54 38.84
N ASP A 465 32.01 5.40 39.04
CA ASP A 465 32.65 4.09 39.27
C ASP A 465 32.83 3.28 38.01
N ALA A 466 32.07 3.57 36.95
CA ALA A 466 32.10 2.76 35.73
C ALA A 466 31.68 3.56 34.48
N VAL A 467 32.37 3.28 33.39
CA VAL A 467 31.93 3.67 32.03
C VAL A 467 31.70 2.40 31.25
N GLN A 468 30.45 2.13 30.91
CA GLN A 468 30.06 0.97 30.11
C GLN A 468 29.39 1.43 28.81
N ASP A 469 29.82 0.92 27.68
CA ASP A 469 29.16 1.06 26.37
C ASP A 469 29.08 -0.33 25.74
N THR A 470 27.90 -0.90 25.79
CA THR A 470 27.66 -2.28 25.33
C THR A 470 26.54 -2.29 24.28
N SER A 471 26.76 -3.03 23.22
CA SER A 471 25.71 -3.26 22.19
C SER A 471 25.47 -4.75 22.07
N TYR A 472 24.21 -5.15 22.08
CA TYR A 472 23.77 -6.53 21.93
C TYR A 472 22.52 -6.60 21.02
N GLY A 473 22.32 -7.75 20.36
CA GLY A 473 21.24 -7.97 19.41
C GLY A 473 21.78 -8.57 18.11
N SER A 474 20.89 -8.64 17.12
CA SER A 474 21.27 -9.23 15.83
C SER A 474 22.21 -8.32 15.05
N SER A 475 23.24 -8.91 14.43
CA SER A 475 24.10 -8.19 13.48
C SER A 475 23.30 -7.70 12.28
N LYS A 476 23.83 -6.72 11.56
CA LYS A 476 23.25 -6.29 10.29
C LYS A 476 23.34 -7.43 9.29
N ILE A 477 22.24 -7.68 8.58
CA ILE A 477 22.15 -8.70 7.55
C ILE A 477 22.09 -8.00 6.20
N TYR A 478 22.84 -8.52 5.24
CA TYR A 478 22.89 -8.02 3.87
C TYR A 478 22.32 -9.08 2.94
N ALA A 479 21.54 -8.65 1.95
CA ALA A 479 20.96 -9.57 0.98
C ALA A 479 20.82 -8.92 -0.39
N ASP A 480 20.85 -9.77 -1.40
CA ASP A 480 20.68 -9.42 -2.80
C ASP A 480 19.36 -10.02 -3.31
N GLU A 481 18.44 -9.18 -3.78
CA GLU A 481 17.21 -9.60 -4.45
C GLU A 481 17.25 -9.21 -5.91
N PHE A 482 16.87 -10.11 -6.81
CA PHE A 482 16.70 -9.79 -8.22
C PHE A 482 15.46 -10.47 -8.79
N TYR A 483 14.91 -9.87 -9.82
CA TYR A 483 13.85 -10.49 -10.58
C TYR A 483 13.89 -10.09 -12.05
N ILE A 484 13.31 -10.97 -12.87
CA ILE A 484 12.99 -10.70 -14.26
C ILE A 484 11.54 -11.11 -14.53
N TYR A 485 10.88 -10.42 -15.43
CA TYR A 485 9.51 -10.75 -15.80
C TYR A 485 9.23 -10.49 -17.28
N ALA A 486 8.22 -11.22 -17.79
CA ALA A 486 7.61 -10.94 -19.08
C ALA A 486 6.12 -11.25 -18.99
N GLN A 487 5.30 -10.43 -19.64
CA GLN A 487 3.86 -10.63 -19.74
C GLN A 487 3.31 -10.07 -21.05
N ASP A 488 2.22 -10.65 -21.54
CA ASP A 488 1.48 -10.16 -22.68
C ASP A 488 -0.02 -10.04 -22.35
N ASP A 489 -0.58 -8.88 -22.57
CA ASP A 489 -2.02 -8.64 -22.50
C ASP A 489 -2.59 -8.78 -23.92
N PHE A 490 -2.94 -10.02 -24.25
CA PHE A 490 -3.28 -10.48 -25.59
C PHE A 490 -4.79 -10.50 -25.84
N LYS A 491 -5.23 -9.77 -26.86
CA LYS A 491 -6.59 -9.78 -27.37
C LYS A 491 -6.75 -10.91 -28.39
N ILE A 492 -7.19 -12.10 -27.94
CA ILE A 492 -7.38 -13.27 -28.78
C ILE A 492 -8.54 -13.08 -29.76
N THR A 493 -9.64 -12.51 -29.25
CA THR A 493 -10.81 -12.12 -30.03
C THR A 493 -11.40 -10.83 -29.45
N ASP A 494 -12.40 -10.22 -30.10
CA ASP A 494 -13.10 -9.06 -29.52
C ASP A 494 -13.75 -9.36 -28.17
N ARG A 495 -14.09 -10.64 -27.91
CA ARG A 495 -14.71 -11.08 -26.66
C ARG A 495 -13.72 -11.63 -25.64
N LEU A 496 -12.60 -12.20 -26.08
CA LEU A 496 -11.64 -12.88 -25.21
C LEU A 496 -10.31 -12.12 -25.19
N LYS A 497 -9.90 -11.67 -24.01
CA LYS A 497 -8.62 -11.06 -23.73
C LYS A 497 -7.95 -11.79 -22.56
N VAL A 498 -6.68 -12.13 -22.69
CA VAL A 498 -5.91 -12.88 -21.69
C VAL A 498 -4.61 -12.15 -21.42
N ASN A 499 -4.29 -11.95 -20.16
CA ASN A 499 -2.97 -11.54 -19.73
C ASN A 499 -2.25 -12.78 -19.18
N GLY A 500 -1.17 -13.18 -19.82
CA GLY A 500 -0.30 -14.27 -19.39
C GLY A 500 1.09 -13.72 -19.08
N GLY A 501 1.67 -14.14 -17.96
CA GLY A 501 2.96 -13.65 -17.56
C GLY A 501 3.74 -14.60 -16.68
N LEU A 502 5.05 -14.38 -16.64
CA LEU A 502 6.00 -15.14 -15.84
C LEU A 502 6.88 -14.16 -15.09
N HIS A 503 7.03 -14.38 -13.79
CA HIS A 503 7.95 -13.65 -12.93
C HIS A 503 8.92 -14.64 -12.30
N PHE A 504 10.21 -14.41 -12.47
CA PHE A 504 11.26 -15.18 -11.84
C PHE A 504 12.02 -14.29 -10.88
N SER A 505 12.18 -14.71 -9.63
CA SER A 505 12.91 -13.95 -8.61
C SER A 505 13.90 -14.83 -7.88
N GLY A 506 15.00 -14.22 -7.44
CA GLY A 506 16.01 -14.83 -6.59
C GLY A 506 16.37 -13.91 -5.42
N PHE A 507 16.74 -14.54 -4.30
CA PHE A 507 17.15 -13.86 -3.08
C PHE A 507 18.35 -14.60 -2.48
N ILE A 508 19.43 -13.88 -2.24
CA ILE A 508 20.71 -14.41 -1.74
C ILE A 508 20.99 -13.74 -0.39
N VAL A 509 21.16 -14.53 0.66
CA VAL A 509 21.40 -14.03 2.02
C VAL A 509 22.26 -14.99 2.82
N GLU A 510 23.37 -14.51 3.35
CA GLU A 510 24.26 -15.26 4.27
C GLU A 510 24.62 -16.68 3.78
N GLY A 511 24.87 -16.82 2.47
CA GLY A 511 25.25 -18.10 1.86
C GLY A 511 24.07 -19.04 1.58
N THR A 512 22.83 -18.55 1.69
CA THR A 512 21.61 -19.28 1.35
C THR A 512 20.93 -18.60 0.16
N ASP A 513 20.57 -19.39 -0.85
CA ASP A 513 19.96 -18.93 -2.09
C ASP A 513 18.53 -19.44 -2.20
N TYR A 514 17.61 -18.56 -2.54
CA TYR A 514 16.22 -18.87 -2.81
C TYR A 514 15.81 -18.41 -4.20
N TYR A 515 15.11 -19.29 -4.94
CA TYR A 515 14.61 -18.97 -6.28
C TYR A 515 13.13 -19.31 -6.38
N SER A 516 12.37 -18.49 -7.11
CA SER A 516 10.94 -18.71 -7.30
C SER A 516 10.52 -18.39 -8.73
N LEU A 517 9.81 -19.32 -9.37
CA LEU A 517 9.15 -19.13 -10.64
C LEU A 517 7.65 -18.96 -10.40
N GLN A 518 7.07 -17.85 -10.83
CA GLN A 518 5.75 -17.40 -10.47
C GLN A 518 4.90 -17.17 -11.72
N PRO A 519 4.23 -18.22 -12.26
CA PRO A 519 3.29 -18.08 -13.35
C PRO A 519 2.05 -17.30 -12.90
N ARG A 520 1.53 -16.47 -13.81
CA ARG A 520 0.36 -15.64 -13.59
C ARG A 520 -0.47 -15.59 -14.85
N VAL A 521 -1.77 -15.74 -14.70
CA VAL A 521 -2.71 -15.63 -15.81
C VAL A 521 -3.98 -14.97 -15.34
N SER A 522 -4.50 -14.06 -16.12
CA SER A 522 -5.84 -13.52 -15.94
C SER A 522 -6.54 -13.38 -17.28
N GLY A 523 -7.84 -13.54 -17.29
CA GLY A 523 -8.61 -13.49 -18.53
C GLY A 523 -9.97 -12.84 -18.32
N ARG A 524 -10.44 -12.24 -19.40
CA ARG A 524 -11.75 -11.63 -19.51
C ARG A 524 -12.48 -12.17 -20.74
N TYR A 525 -13.73 -12.61 -20.55
CA TYR A 525 -14.63 -13.00 -21.60
C TYR A 525 -15.89 -12.12 -21.58
N LEU A 526 -16.16 -11.41 -22.66
CA LEU A 526 -17.37 -10.60 -22.82
C LEU A 526 -18.56 -11.50 -23.19
N LEU A 527 -19.50 -11.64 -22.25
CA LEU A 527 -20.80 -12.24 -22.53
C LEU A 527 -21.64 -11.32 -23.40
N THR A 528 -21.65 -10.04 -23.07
CA THR A 528 -22.27 -8.95 -23.81
C THR A 528 -21.35 -7.72 -23.77
N GLU A 529 -21.66 -6.67 -24.49
CA GLU A 529 -20.90 -5.40 -24.43
C GLU A 529 -20.87 -4.78 -23.03
N ARG A 530 -21.81 -5.16 -22.15
CA ARG A 530 -21.96 -4.63 -20.78
C ARG A 530 -21.71 -5.66 -19.68
N THR A 531 -21.32 -6.88 -20.01
CA THR A 531 -21.11 -7.95 -19.03
C THR A 531 -19.87 -8.75 -19.38
N ALA A 532 -18.95 -8.85 -18.44
CA ALA A 532 -17.72 -9.62 -18.55
C ALA A 532 -17.65 -10.70 -17.46
N LEU A 533 -17.18 -11.88 -17.82
CA LEU A 533 -16.67 -12.89 -16.90
C LEU A 533 -15.16 -12.75 -16.79
N LYS A 534 -14.62 -12.91 -15.61
CA LYS A 534 -13.18 -12.82 -15.35
C LYS A 534 -12.72 -13.99 -14.51
N ALA A 535 -11.49 -14.43 -14.74
CA ALA A 535 -10.83 -15.41 -13.91
C ALA A 535 -9.33 -15.10 -13.84
N SER A 536 -8.68 -15.46 -12.74
CA SER A 536 -7.24 -15.28 -12.57
C SER A 536 -6.63 -16.36 -11.70
N PHE A 537 -5.38 -16.66 -11.99
CA PHE A 537 -4.47 -17.44 -11.15
C PHE A 537 -3.15 -16.67 -11.00
N ALA A 538 -2.63 -16.63 -9.79
CA ALA A 538 -1.33 -16.03 -9.51
C ALA A 538 -0.56 -16.88 -8.50
N SER A 539 0.71 -17.20 -8.83
CA SER A 539 1.70 -17.71 -7.89
C SER A 539 2.59 -16.55 -7.44
N MET A 540 2.89 -16.50 -6.15
CA MET A 540 3.56 -15.36 -5.51
C MET A 540 4.60 -15.86 -4.52
N ALA A 541 5.71 -15.12 -4.39
CA ALA A 541 6.72 -15.33 -3.35
C ALA A 541 7.07 -13.99 -2.69
N GLN A 542 7.38 -14.04 -1.40
CA GLN A 542 7.80 -12.91 -0.59
C GLN A 542 9.02 -13.31 0.23
N PHE A 543 10.11 -12.57 0.06
CA PHE A 543 11.35 -12.82 0.78
C PHE A 543 11.45 -12.03 2.09
N LEU A 544 10.79 -10.88 2.17
CA LEU A 544 10.81 -10.04 3.36
C LEU A 544 9.72 -10.47 4.34
N HIS A 545 10.10 -10.74 5.57
CA HIS A 545 9.17 -11.05 6.66
C HIS A 545 9.00 -9.85 7.58
N LEU A 546 7.79 -9.65 8.12
CA LEU A 546 7.51 -8.69 9.17
C LEU A 546 7.09 -9.43 10.43
N LEU A 547 7.86 -9.29 11.47
CA LEU A 547 7.49 -9.76 12.80
C LEU A 547 6.63 -8.70 13.48
N THR A 548 5.32 -8.97 13.59
CA THR A 548 4.38 -8.08 14.24
C THR A 548 4.16 -8.50 15.68
N ASN A 549 4.28 -7.57 16.61
CA ASN A 549 3.93 -7.86 18.00
C ASN A 549 2.40 -8.01 18.14
N ALA A 550 1.97 -9.01 18.91
CA ALA A 550 0.55 -9.28 19.15
C ALA A 550 -0.17 -8.22 20.01
N GLY A 551 0.55 -7.19 20.45
CA GLY A 551 0.02 -6.11 21.28
C GLY A 551 -0.70 -5.00 20.51
N ILE A 552 -0.97 -3.92 21.20
CA ILE A 552 -1.48 -2.65 20.68
C ILE A 552 -0.51 -2.21 19.57
N GLY A 553 -0.98 -2.01 18.34
CA GLY A 553 -0.19 -1.74 17.12
C GLY A 553 0.84 -0.63 17.23
N LEU A 554 1.89 -0.89 18.01
CA LEU A 554 3.07 -0.04 18.06
C LEU A 554 3.87 -0.27 16.78
N PRO A 555 4.59 0.73 16.25
CA PRO A 555 5.44 0.59 15.08
C PRO A 555 6.73 -0.20 15.39
N THR A 556 6.64 -1.16 16.31
CA THR A 556 7.73 -2.04 16.76
C THR A 556 7.94 -3.24 15.85
N ASP A 557 7.31 -3.21 14.69
CA ASP A 557 7.40 -4.28 13.70
C ASP A 557 8.80 -4.37 13.11
N LEU A 558 9.31 -5.60 13.04
CA LEU A 558 10.68 -5.90 12.69
C LEU A 558 10.76 -6.55 11.31
N TRP A 559 11.39 -5.88 10.35
CA TRP A 559 11.67 -6.43 9.03
C TRP A 559 12.91 -7.33 9.07
N VAL A 560 12.74 -8.58 8.63
CA VAL A 560 13.81 -9.59 8.61
C VAL A 560 13.82 -10.34 7.27
N PRO A 561 15.00 -10.80 6.80
CA PRO A 561 15.11 -11.64 5.60
C PRO A 561 14.75 -13.10 5.91
N PRO A 562 14.57 -13.96 4.89
CA PRO A 562 14.64 -15.41 5.06
C PRO A 562 16.07 -15.82 5.47
N THR A 563 16.18 -16.99 6.06
CA THR A 563 17.47 -17.59 6.47
C THR A 563 17.44 -19.08 6.14
N ALA A 564 18.51 -19.80 6.41
CA ALA A 564 18.54 -21.25 6.23
C ALA A 564 17.39 -21.98 6.96
N ASN A 565 16.95 -21.42 8.10
CA ASN A 565 15.88 -22.00 8.93
C ASN A 565 14.48 -21.45 8.59
N ILE A 566 14.40 -20.19 8.18
CA ILE A 566 13.15 -19.49 7.89
C ILE A 566 13.04 -19.25 6.39
N LYS A 567 12.24 -20.07 5.72
CA LYS A 567 12.07 -20.02 4.25
C LYS A 567 11.21 -18.83 3.81
N PRO A 568 11.35 -18.36 2.56
CA PRO A 568 10.45 -17.36 1.98
C PRO A 568 8.98 -17.79 2.05
N GLN A 569 8.10 -16.82 2.30
CA GLN A 569 6.65 -17.05 2.23
C GLN A 569 6.22 -17.22 0.77
N THR A 570 5.29 -18.12 0.53
CA THR A 570 4.70 -18.32 -0.80
C THR A 570 3.18 -18.34 -0.72
N ALA A 571 2.52 -17.91 -1.79
CA ALA A 571 1.08 -18.02 -1.92
C ALA A 571 0.66 -18.36 -3.35
N GLN A 572 -0.48 -19.02 -3.46
CA GLN A 572 -1.20 -19.22 -4.70
C GLN A 572 -2.62 -18.72 -4.53
N GLN A 573 -3.13 -17.98 -5.49
CA GLN A 573 -4.49 -17.46 -5.45
C GLN A 573 -5.23 -17.75 -6.74
N LEU A 574 -6.43 -18.29 -6.60
CA LEU A 574 -7.46 -18.39 -7.66
C LEU A 574 -8.54 -17.35 -7.38
N ALA A 575 -9.01 -16.68 -8.41
CA ALA A 575 -10.19 -15.82 -8.31
C ALA A 575 -11.02 -15.94 -9.58
N ALA A 576 -12.36 -15.85 -9.44
CA ALA A 576 -13.30 -15.80 -10.55
C ALA A 576 -14.46 -14.86 -10.21
N GLY A 577 -15.04 -14.22 -11.22
CA GLY A 577 -16.12 -13.28 -11.00
C GLY A 577 -16.77 -12.77 -12.26
N ALA A 578 -17.74 -11.90 -12.07
CA ALA A 578 -18.45 -11.21 -13.13
C ALA A 578 -18.54 -9.71 -12.84
N ALA A 579 -18.43 -8.92 -13.89
CA ALA A 579 -18.64 -7.49 -13.86
C ALA A 579 -19.70 -7.08 -14.85
N ARG A 580 -20.62 -6.18 -14.45
CA ARG A 580 -21.70 -5.70 -15.30
C ARG A 580 -21.93 -4.21 -15.13
N GLN A 581 -22.03 -3.53 -16.25
CA GLN A 581 -22.57 -2.18 -16.32
C GLN A 581 -24.10 -2.29 -16.49
N LEU A 582 -24.87 -1.85 -15.49
CA LEU A 582 -26.33 -1.96 -15.50
C LEU A 582 -26.95 -0.93 -16.46
N ASN A 583 -26.49 0.31 -16.36
CA ASN A 583 -26.82 1.44 -17.24
C ASN A 583 -25.73 2.50 -17.14
N ASP A 584 -25.90 3.63 -17.80
CA ASP A 584 -24.93 4.70 -17.79
C ASP A 584 -24.74 5.27 -16.38
N GLY A 585 -23.69 4.83 -15.68
CA GLY A 585 -23.31 5.29 -14.35
C GLY A 585 -23.51 4.32 -13.20
N TYR A 586 -24.06 3.10 -13.41
CA TYR A 586 -24.13 2.06 -12.39
C TYR A 586 -23.34 0.82 -12.80
N GLU A 587 -22.53 0.32 -11.90
CA GLU A 587 -21.71 -0.87 -12.10
C GLU A 587 -21.87 -1.82 -10.92
N VAL A 588 -21.78 -3.12 -11.21
CA VAL A 588 -21.72 -4.17 -10.21
C VAL A 588 -20.64 -5.16 -10.54
N SER A 589 -19.87 -5.56 -9.55
CA SER A 589 -18.95 -6.70 -9.66
C SER A 589 -19.17 -7.67 -8.50
N ILE A 590 -19.02 -8.95 -8.82
CA ILE A 590 -19.09 -10.07 -7.87
C ILE A 590 -17.85 -10.92 -8.12
N GLU A 591 -17.08 -11.17 -7.05
CA GLU A 591 -15.85 -11.94 -7.15
C GLU A 591 -15.81 -12.97 -6.03
N GLY A 592 -15.28 -14.17 -6.33
CA GLY A 592 -14.90 -15.19 -5.34
C GLY A 592 -13.42 -15.48 -5.45
N TYR A 593 -12.77 -15.78 -4.32
CA TYR A 593 -11.35 -16.09 -4.28
C TYR A 593 -11.03 -17.23 -3.31
N TYR A 594 -9.93 -17.92 -3.59
CA TYR A 594 -9.30 -18.88 -2.69
C TYR A 594 -7.78 -18.70 -2.74
N LYS A 595 -7.13 -18.58 -1.58
CA LYS A 595 -5.69 -18.36 -1.42
C LYS A 595 -5.09 -19.37 -0.44
N TRP A 596 -3.99 -20.03 -0.87
CA TRP A 596 -3.13 -20.87 -0.04
C TRP A 596 -1.85 -20.13 0.27
N MET A 597 -1.36 -20.25 1.48
CA MET A 597 -0.12 -19.61 1.93
C MET A 597 0.74 -20.63 2.68
N ASN A 598 2.05 -20.62 2.42
CA ASN A 598 3.01 -21.47 3.09
C ASN A 598 4.15 -20.63 3.66
N ASN A 599 4.85 -21.20 4.65
CA ASN A 599 5.98 -20.60 5.34
C ASN A 599 5.63 -19.22 5.95
N LEU A 600 4.39 -19.05 6.39
CA LEU A 600 4.01 -17.88 7.19
C LEU A 600 4.77 -17.94 8.50
N ILE A 601 5.12 -16.77 9.06
CA ILE A 601 5.79 -16.69 10.37
C ILE A 601 4.87 -16.07 11.42
N GLU A 602 5.01 -16.55 12.63
CA GLU A 602 4.31 -16.05 13.81
C GLU A 602 5.23 -16.15 15.03
N TYR A 603 5.10 -15.27 16.01
CA TYR A 603 5.83 -15.42 17.27
C TYR A 603 5.38 -16.67 18.04
N LYS A 604 6.34 -17.39 18.62
CA LYS A 604 6.09 -18.45 19.62
C LYS A 604 5.38 -17.86 20.83
N ASP A 605 4.60 -18.70 21.52
CA ASP A 605 3.92 -18.26 22.72
C ASP A 605 4.92 -17.77 23.78
N GLY A 606 4.64 -16.58 24.36
CA GLY A 606 5.55 -15.94 25.33
C GLY A 606 6.78 -15.25 24.74
N ALA A 607 7.01 -15.32 23.45
CA ALA A 607 8.12 -14.61 22.82
C ALA A 607 7.84 -13.10 22.71
N SER A 608 8.87 -12.28 22.99
CA SER A 608 8.84 -10.83 22.88
C SER A 608 10.06 -10.32 22.11
N PHE A 609 9.90 -9.24 21.36
CA PHE A 609 11.02 -8.62 20.66
C PHE A 609 11.93 -7.78 21.59
N LEU A 610 11.39 -7.24 22.68
CA LEU A 610 12.12 -6.32 23.60
C LEU A 610 12.98 -7.05 24.63
N ALA A 611 12.67 -8.29 24.99
CA ALA A 611 13.15 -8.87 26.25
C ALA A 611 14.38 -9.77 26.14
N ASN A 612 14.95 -10.06 24.96
CA ASN A 612 16.02 -11.04 24.82
C ASN A 612 17.07 -10.65 23.77
N ALA A 613 18.34 -10.81 24.16
CA ALA A 613 19.51 -10.76 23.28
C ALA A 613 19.57 -11.93 22.25
N ASN A 614 18.60 -12.83 22.27
CA ASN A 614 18.59 -14.01 21.39
C ASN A 614 18.23 -13.65 19.95
N ASP A 615 18.77 -14.45 19.05
CA ASP A 615 18.45 -14.36 17.61
C ASP A 615 16.93 -14.42 17.39
N TRP A 616 16.41 -13.53 16.56
CA TRP A 616 14.99 -13.44 16.22
C TRP A 616 14.43 -14.76 15.65
N GLN A 617 15.26 -15.56 14.96
CA GLN A 617 14.86 -16.84 14.36
C GLN A 617 14.35 -17.84 15.40
N THR A 618 14.89 -17.81 16.62
CA THR A 618 14.48 -18.74 17.71
C THR A 618 13.14 -18.40 18.31
N LYS A 619 12.63 -17.18 18.02
CA LYS A 619 11.39 -16.63 18.58
C LYS A 619 10.16 -16.87 17.71
N VAL A 620 10.35 -17.37 16.50
CA VAL A 620 9.30 -17.52 15.50
C VAL A 620 9.07 -18.98 15.16
N GLU A 621 7.85 -19.22 14.68
CA GLU A 621 7.39 -20.48 14.15
C GLU A 621 6.92 -20.30 12.72
N THR A 622 7.11 -21.32 11.87
CA THR A 622 6.65 -21.32 10.47
C THR A 622 5.42 -22.17 10.29
N GLY A 623 4.47 -21.69 9.49
CA GLY A 623 3.19 -22.37 9.30
C GLY A 623 2.53 -22.11 7.95
N ARG A 624 1.27 -22.50 7.88
CA ARG A 624 0.41 -22.41 6.69
C ARG A 624 -0.79 -21.54 6.95
N GLY A 625 -1.39 -21.05 5.87
CA GLY A 625 -2.63 -20.26 5.97
C GLY A 625 -3.54 -20.47 4.77
N TRP A 626 -4.83 -20.25 5.01
CA TRP A 626 -5.87 -20.30 3.99
C TRP A 626 -6.72 -19.05 4.12
N SER A 627 -7.13 -18.50 2.98
CA SER A 627 -8.11 -17.42 2.96
C SER A 627 -9.02 -17.57 1.76
N TYR A 628 -10.33 -17.46 1.98
CA TYR A 628 -11.32 -17.57 0.91
C TYR A 628 -12.54 -16.71 1.22
N GLY A 629 -13.24 -16.29 0.17
CA GLY A 629 -14.40 -15.45 0.35
C GLY A 629 -15.06 -15.00 -0.94
N GLY A 630 -16.13 -14.23 -0.75
CA GLY A 630 -16.88 -13.57 -1.82
C GLY A 630 -16.96 -12.07 -1.57
N GLU A 631 -16.84 -11.30 -2.63
CA GLU A 631 -16.86 -9.84 -2.63
C GLU A 631 -17.93 -9.34 -3.60
N VAL A 632 -18.67 -8.31 -3.18
CA VAL A 632 -19.63 -7.61 -4.03
C VAL A 632 -19.36 -6.11 -3.95
N LEU A 633 -19.22 -5.47 -5.11
CA LEU A 633 -19.13 -4.02 -5.22
C LEU A 633 -20.25 -3.51 -6.12
N PHE A 634 -21.05 -2.61 -5.59
CA PHE A 634 -22.03 -1.84 -6.35
C PHE A 634 -21.60 -0.37 -6.34
N GLU A 635 -21.38 0.21 -7.51
CA GLU A 635 -20.89 1.59 -7.66
C GLU A 635 -21.82 2.43 -8.53
N LYS A 636 -22.02 3.68 -8.10
CA LYS A 636 -22.66 4.73 -8.88
C LYS A 636 -21.65 5.84 -9.18
N LYS A 637 -21.28 5.99 -10.45
CA LYS A 637 -20.22 6.89 -10.93
C LYS A 637 -20.71 8.27 -11.34
N ALA A 638 -21.97 8.42 -11.70
CA ALA A 638 -22.51 9.65 -12.31
C ALA A 638 -23.76 10.19 -11.59
N GLY A 639 -24.03 11.47 -11.79
CA GLY A 639 -25.17 12.21 -11.23
C GLY A 639 -24.85 12.91 -9.91
N LYS A 640 -25.86 13.54 -9.30
CA LYS A 640 -25.70 14.30 -8.06
C LYS A 640 -25.29 13.44 -6.85
N THR A 641 -25.74 12.19 -6.82
CA THR A 641 -25.33 11.22 -5.81
C THR A 641 -24.40 10.22 -6.45
N THR A 642 -23.18 10.08 -5.93
CA THR A 642 -22.16 9.11 -6.37
C THR A 642 -21.60 8.36 -5.16
N GLY A 643 -20.97 7.20 -5.40
CA GLY A 643 -20.34 6.42 -4.33
C GLY A 643 -20.49 4.92 -4.57
N TRP A 644 -20.28 4.14 -3.54
CA TRP A 644 -20.32 2.67 -3.63
C TRP A 644 -20.82 2.01 -2.35
N ILE A 645 -21.24 0.77 -2.51
CA ILE A 645 -21.56 -0.18 -1.46
C ILE A 645 -20.69 -1.40 -1.69
N GLY A 646 -19.85 -1.74 -0.71
CA GLY A 646 -19.00 -2.91 -0.69
C GLY A 646 -19.48 -3.93 0.34
N TYR A 647 -19.45 -5.22 -0.01
CA TYR A 647 -19.71 -6.32 0.90
C TYR A 647 -18.65 -7.39 0.72
N THR A 648 -18.15 -7.92 1.83
CA THR A 648 -17.22 -9.04 1.87
C THR A 648 -17.72 -10.10 2.84
N LEU A 649 -17.72 -11.34 2.39
CA LEU A 649 -17.88 -12.53 3.21
C LEU A 649 -16.59 -13.33 3.12
N SER A 650 -15.86 -13.53 4.23
CA SER A 650 -14.53 -14.14 4.19
C SER A 650 -14.20 -15.01 5.39
N TRP A 651 -13.27 -15.93 5.16
CA TRP A 651 -12.64 -16.80 6.17
C TRP A 651 -11.14 -16.72 6.00
N SER A 652 -10.41 -16.65 7.11
CA SER A 652 -8.96 -16.68 7.13
C SER A 652 -8.45 -17.47 8.32
N ASP A 653 -7.68 -18.52 8.05
CA ASP A 653 -7.20 -19.47 9.05
C ASP A 653 -5.67 -19.62 8.96
N ARG A 654 -5.07 -20.01 10.08
CA ARG A 654 -3.65 -20.31 10.21
C ARG A 654 -3.46 -21.66 10.90
N GLN A 655 -2.31 -22.29 10.65
CA GLN A 655 -1.88 -23.52 11.30
C GLN A 655 -0.36 -23.54 11.43
N PHE A 656 0.15 -23.77 12.62
CA PHE A 656 1.57 -23.88 12.94
C PHE A 656 1.75 -25.13 13.81
N GLU A 657 2.88 -25.79 13.72
CA GLU A 657 3.12 -27.07 14.39
C GLU A 657 3.21 -26.92 15.92
N GLU A 658 3.97 -25.89 16.39
CA GLU A 658 4.16 -25.64 17.82
C GLU A 658 3.16 -24.65 18.43
N LEU A 659 2.29 -24.04 17.63
CA LEU A 659 1.24 -23.13 18.13
C LEU A 659 -0.13 -23.81 18.10
N ASN A 660 -0.94 -23.54 19.13
CA ASN A 660 -2.29 -24.08 19.24
C ASN A 660 -2.34 -25.62 19.11
N ASN A 661 -1.33 -26.31 19.64
CA ASN A 661 -1.19 -27.79 19.58
C ASN A 661 -1.18 -28.36 18.14
N GLY A 662 -0.72 -27.59 17.18
CA GLY A 662 -0.75 -27.98 15.77
C GLY A 662 -2.10 -27.88 15.09
N GLU A 663 -3.13 -27.44 15.80
CA GLU A 663 -4.49 -27.30 15.27
C GLU A 663 -4.69 -25.99 14.52
N LYS A 664 -5.62 -26.02 13.59
CA LYS A 664 -6.04 -24.87 12.81
C LYS A 664 -6.82 -23.88 13.69
N PHE A 665 -6.51 -22.59 13.56
CA PHE A 665 -7.19 -21.52 14.28
C PHE A 665 -7.48 -20.32 13.38
N PRO A 666 -8.50 -19.48 13.69
CA PRO A 666 -8.80 -18.28 12.93
C PRO A 666 -7.65 -17.28 13.01
N TYR A 667 -7.30 -16.66 11.89
CA TYR A 667 -6.37 -15.52 11.91
C TYR A 667 -6.95 -14.37 12.71
N ARG A 668 -6.13 -13.61 13.44
CA ARG A 668 -6.60 -12.52 14.31
C ARG A 668 -7.42 -11.45 13.57
N TYR A 669 -7.21 -11.29 12.26
CA TYR A 669 -7.96 -10.36 11.42
C TYR A 669 -9.02 -11.06 10.55
N ASP A 670 -9.42 -12.26 10.96
CA ASP A 670 -10.54 -12.95 10.32
C ASP A 670 -11.84 -12.24 10.70
N ARG A 671 -12.45 -11.59 9.72
CA ARG A 671 -13.79 -10.99 9.82
C ARG A 671 -14.74 -11.71 8.89
N ARG A 672 -15.86 -12.18 9.42
CA ARG A 672 -16.82 -12.94 8.64
C ARG A 672 -17.58 -12.07 7.66
N HIS A 673 -18.14 -10.97 8.13
CA HIS A 673 -18.91 -10.01 7.35
C HIS A 673 -18.25 -8.65 7.46
N ASP A 674 -18.08 -7.98 6.34
CA ASP A 674 -17.62 -6.60 6.26
C ASP A 674 -18.48 -5.86 5.24
N VAL A 675 -19.07 -4.74 5.63
CA VAL A 675 -19.92 -3.89 4.79
C VAL A 675 -19.41 -2.46 4.85
N SER A 676 -19.28 -1.84 3.71
CA SER A 676 -18.96 -0.42 3.60
C SER A 676 -19.91 0.29 2.66
N VAL A 677 -20.37 1.46 3.07
CA VAL A 677 -21.17 2.38 2.28
C VAL A 677 -20.45 3.72 2.26
N ALA A 678 -20.09 4.21 1.08
CA ALA A 678 -19.48 5.51 0.90
C ALA A 678 -20.27 6.28 -0.15
N LEU A 679 -20.93 7.35 0.25
CA LEU A 679 -21.82 8.14 -0.61
C LEU A 679 -21.48 9.62 -0.50
N THR A 680 -21.51 10.32 -1.63
CA THR A 680 -21.44 11.77 -1.71
C THR A 680 -22.65 12.28 -2.47
N HIS A 681 -23.34 13.29 -1.94
CA HIS A 681 -24.44 13.96 -2.60
C HIS A 681 -24.13 15.45 -2.79
N LYS A 682 -24.13 15.90 -4.05
CA LYS A 682 -23.97 17.30 -4.41
C LYS A 682 -25.35 17.96 -4.50
N PHE A 683 -25.73 18.77 -3.51
CA PHE A 683 -26.96 19.57 -3.53
C PHE A 683 -26.88 20.63 -4.63
N ASN A 684 -25.74 21.28 -4.74
CA ASN A 684 -25.38 22.26 -5.75
C ASN A 684 -23.84 22.38 -5.82
N GLU A 685 -23.32 23.30 -6.62
CA GLU A 685 -21.88 23.52 -6.81
C GLU A 685 -21.15 23.99 -5.54
N ARG A 686 -21.90 24.52 -4.55
CA ARG A 686 -21.35 25.08 -3.31
C ARG A 686 -21.44 24.14 -2.12
N VAL A 687 -22.38 23.18 -2.14
CA VAL A 687 -22.65 22.33 -0.97
C VAL A 687 -22.72 20.87 -1.39
N ASP A 688 -21.89 20.06 -0.78
CA ASP A 688 -21.94 18.61 -0.87
C ASP A 688 -21.90 17.98 0.53
N VAL A 689 -22.51 16.81 0.64
CA VAL A 689 -22.56 15.99 1.86
C VAL A 689 -21.97 14.63 1.56
N GLY A 690 -21.02 14.21 2.37
CA GLY A 690 -20.42 12.88 2.37
C GLY A 690 -20.94 12.04 3.54
N VAL A 691 -21.21 10.77 3.30
CA VAL A 691 -21.63 9.80 4.30
C VAL A 691 -20.81 8.53 4.13
N VAL A 692 -20.25 8.05 5.24
CA VAL A 692 -19.58 6.75 5.29
C VAL A 692 -20.19 5.93 6.42
N TRP A 693 -20.65 4.73 6.11
CA TRP A 693 -21.07 3.77 7.10
C TRP A 693 -20.32 2.47 6.90
N VAL A 694 -19.79 1.94 8.00
CA VAL A 694 -19.04 0.69 8.01
C VAL A 694 -19.60 -0.25 9.07
N TYR A 695 -19.63 -1.54 8.75
CA TYR A 695 -19.94 -2.62 9.66
C TYR A 695 -18.96 -3.76 9.44
N GLY A 696 -18.46 -4.35 10.52
CA GLY A 696 -17.64 -5.55 10.47
C GLY A 696 -17.90 -6.44 11.68
N THR A 697 -17.94 -7.75 11.47
CA THR A 697 -17.89 -8.71 12.59
C THR A 697 -16.58 -8.55 13.34
N GLY A 698 -16.59 -8.80 14.65
CA GLY A 698 -15.39 -8.61 15.49
C GLY A 698 -14.20 -9.46 15.05
N ASN A 699 -13.01 -8.94 15.31
CA ASN A 699 -11.76 -9.68 15.13
C ASN A 699 -11.66 -10.86 16.10
N ALA A 700 -10.89 -11.87 15.73
CA ALA A 700 -10.58 -12.99 16.60
C ALA A 700 -9.43 -12.61 17.54
N VAL A 701 -9.59 -12.86 18.85
CA VAL A 701 -8.59 -12.59 19.87
C VAL A 701 -8.44 -13.78 20.81
N THR A 702 -7.26 -13.91 21.42
CA THR A 702 -7.00 -14.94 22.40
C THR A 702 -7.39 -14.44 23.78
N LEU A 703 -8.34 -15.11 24.43
CA LEU A 703 -8.74 -14.83 25.81
C LEU A 703 -8.67 -16.12 26.62
N PRO A 704 -8.23 -16.07 27.91
CA PRO A 704 -8.38 -17.16 28.82
C PRO A 704 -9.87 -17.54 29.02
N THR A 705 -10.19 -18.81 28.86
CA THR A 705 -11.53 -19.36 29.09
C THR A 705 -11.77 -19.72 30.58
N GLU A 706 -10.69 -20.07 31.26
CA GLU A 706 -10.71 -20.44 32.66
C GLU A 706 -9.54 -19.80 33.41
N ARG A 707 -9.64 -19.71 34.73
CA ARG A 707 -8.58 -19.25 35.63
C ARG A 707 -8.47 -20.15 36.84
N TYR A 708 -7.26 -20.42 37.24
CA TYR A 708 -6.98 -21.18 38.46
C TYR A 708 -5.85 -20.55 39.27
N ARG A 709 -5.89 -20.74 40.58
CA ARG A 709 -4.76 -20.37 41.43
C ARG A 709 -3.82 -21.56 41.52
N PRO A 710 -2.57 -21.40 41.14
CA PRO A 710 -1.62 -22.47 41.30
C PRO A 710 -1.44 -22.78 42.80
N ALA A 711 -1.51 -24.05 43.14
CA ALA A 711 -1.24 -24.53 44.51
C ALA A 711 0.28 -24.53 44.76
N THR A 712 0.90 -23.36 44.89
CA THR A 712 2.34 -23.28 45.15
C THR A 712 2.59 -22.78 46.56
N GLY A 713 3.40 -23.52 47.31
CA GLY A 713 3.85 -23.14 48.60
C GLY A 713 4.73 -21.90 48.57
N PHE A 714 4.69 -21.16 49.69
CA PHE A 714 5.53 -20.04 50.10
C PHE A 714 5.76 -18.96 49.04
N ASN A 715 5.10 -17.81 49.23
CA ASN A 715 5.29 -16.53 48.51
C ASN A 715 4.56 -16.34 47.16
N SER A 716 3.44 -16.98 46.89
CA SER A 716 2.55 -16.55 45.81
C SER A 716 1.62 -15.44 46.30
N PHE A 717 1.97 -14.18 46.13
CA PHE A 717 0.98 -13.15 45.96
C PHE A 717 0.16 -13.56 44.71
N GLY A 718 -1.05 -14.11 45.00
CA GLY A 718 -1.81 -14.91 44.04
C GLY A 718 -2.19 -14.21 42.78
N ASN A 719 -1.37 -14.38 41.76
CA ASN A 719 -1.79 -14.12 40.41
C ASN A 719 -2.52 -15.36 39.89
N ASP A 720 -3.78 -15.19 39.55
CA ASP A 720 -4.54 -16.24 38.86
C ASP A 720 -3.88 -16.52 37.51
N VAL A 721 -3.70 -17.79 37.17
CA VAL A 721 -3.21 -18.24 35.86
C VAL A 721 -4.39 -18.44 34.93
N GLY A 722 -4.38 -17.80 33.79
CA GLY A 722 -5.43 -17.98 32.78
C GLY A 722 -5.15 -19.21 31.90
N PHE A 723 -6.13 -20.11 31.80
CA PHE A 723 -6.10 -21.23 30.86
C PHE A 723 -6.65 -20.77 29.51
N ILE A 724 -5.87 -20.99 28.44
CA ILE A 724 -6.22 -20.68 27.03
C ILE A 724 -6.44 -22.02 26.34
N GLU A 725 -7.69 -22.32 25.98
CA GLU A 725 -8.07 -23.53 25.26
C GLU A 725 -7.52 -23.54 23.82
N SER A 726 -7.66 -22.44 23.12
CA SER A 726 -7.15 -22.31 21.74
C SER A 726 -6.80 -20.86 21.42
N ARG A 727 -5.94 -20.68 20.43
CA ARG A 727 -5.52 -19.36 19.95
C ARG A 727 -6.66 -18.69 19.18
N ASN A 728 -6.86 -17.38 19.40
CA ASN A 728 -7.91 -16.58 18.77
C ASN A 728 -9.33 -17.18 18.96
N ASN A 729 -9.58 -17.71 20.14
CA ASN A 729 -10.80 -18.44 20.52
C ASN A 729 -12.03 -17.55 20.73
N TYR A 730 -11.84 -16.24 20.84
CA TYR A 730 -12.92 -15.32 21.15
C TYR A 730 -13.13 -14.30 20.04
N ARG A 731 -14.40 -14.02 19.68
CA ARG A 731 -14.77 -12.96 18.74
C ARG A 731 -15.12 -11.69 19.51
N MET A 732 -14.41 -10.61 19.20
CA MET A 732 -14.75 -9.27 19.71
C MET A 732 -16.17 -8.87 19.29
N PRO A 733 -16.84 -7.98 20.02
CA PRO A 733 -18.11 -7.39 19.58
C PRO A 733 -17.97 -6.76 18.18
N ALA A 734 -19.09 -6.75 17.44
CA ALA A 734 -19.11 -6.17 16.09
C ALA A 734 -18.77 -4.68 16.13
N TYR A 735 -17.99 -4.28 15.14
CA TYR A 735 -17.63 -2.90 14.87
C TYR A 735 -18.62 -2.27 13.88
N HIS A 736 -19.14 -1.09 14.19
CA HIS A 736 -19.86 -0.28 13.19
C HIS A 736 -19.78 1.20 13.52
N ARG A 737 -19.81 2.03 12.47
CA ARG A 737 -19.64 3.48 12.60
C ARG A 737 -20.34 4.20 11.44
N LEU A 738 -20.89 5.35 11.76
CA LEU A 738 -21.41 6.32 10.80
C LEU A 738 -20.57 7.61 10.87
N ASP A 739 -20.03 8.02 9.75
CA ASP A 739 -19.36 9.32 9.59
C ASP A 739 -20.15 10.17 8.62
N VAL A 740 -20.30 11.45 8.95
CA VAL A 740 -21.01 12.43 8.12
C VAL A 740 -20.16 13.67 7.97
N GLY A 741 -20.11 14.22 6.76
CA GLY A 741 -19.37 15.44 6.47
C GLY A 741 -20.13 16.35 5.53
N VAL A 742 -19.97 17.66 5.69
CA VAL A 742 -20.53 18.70 4.83
C VAL A 742 -19.39 19.60 4.37
N ASN A 743 -19.32 19.85 3.08
CA ASN A 743 -18.37 20.76 2.47
C ASN A 743 -19.09 21.99 1.91
N PHE A 744 -18.58 23.19 2.24
CA PHE A 744 -19.03 24.46 1.70
C PHE A 744 -17.92 25.03 0.81
N ARG A 745 -18.20 25.14 -0.49
CA ARG A 745 -17.27 25.66 -1.50
C ARG A 745 -17.60 27.09 -1.86
N LYS A 746 -16.57 27.89 -2.02
CA LYS A 746 -16.69 29.27 -2.49
C LYS A 746 -15.54 29.59 -3.44
N ASP A 747 -15.89 29.86 -4.68
CA ASP A 747 -14.94 30.40 -5.65
C ASP A 747 -14.73 31.89 -5.40
N THR A 748 -13.49 32.29 -5.47
CA THR A 748 -13.02 33.65 -5.25
C THR A 748 -12.12 34.07 -6.43
N ARG A 749 -11.83 35.38 -6.54
CA ARG A 749 -10.90 35.90 -7.56
C ARG A 749 -9.51 35.21 -7.52
N TYR A 750 -9.11 34.68 -6.35
CA TYR A 750 -7.78 34.10 -6.11
C TYR A 750 -7.81 32.57 -6.01
N GLY A 751 -8.95 31.93 -6.35
CA GLY A 751 -9.09 30.49 -6.32
C GLY A 751 -10.28 30.01 -5.47
N THR A 752 -10.31 28.71 -5.19
CA THR A 752 -11.41 28.04 -4.48
C THR A 752 -11.09 27.86 -3.01
N ARG A 753 -12.05 28.15 -2.13
CA ARG A 753 -12.00 27.90 -0.69
C ARG A 753 -13.05 26.89 -0.31
N VAL A 754 -12.69 25.94 0.57
CA VAL A 754 -13.59 24.89 1.04
C VAL A 754 -13.55 24.82 2.57
N TRP A 755 -14.70 24.98 3.20
CA TRP A 755 -14.93 24.76 4.61
C TRP A 755 -15.56 23.38 4.77
N SER A 756 -14.90 22.48 5.51
CA SER A 756 -15.38 21.12 5.74
C SER A 756 -15.68 20.94 7.23
N PHE A 757 -16.88 20.45 7.53
CA PHE A 757 -17.31 20.07 8.87
C PHE A 757 -17.68 18.61 8.85
N GLY A 758 -17.29 17.85 9.86
CA GLY A 758 -17.56 16.42 9.93
C GLY A 758 -17.82 15.94 11.34
N LEU A 759 -18.49 14.81 11.41
CA LEU A 759 -18.67 14.01 12.62
C LEU A 759 -18.19 12.60 12.32
N TYR A 760 -17.14 12.18 12.97
CA TYR A 760 -16.70 10.80 13.00
C TYR A 760 -17.46 10.09 14.10
N ASN A 761 -17.95 8.88 13.84
CA ASN A 761 -18.76 8.09 14.77
C ASN A 761 -19.98 8.87 15.26
N ALA A 762 -20.81 9.36 14.35
CA ALA A 762 -21.91 10.31 14.60
C ALA A 762 -22.94 9.84 15.64
N TYR A 763 -23.10 8.53 15.85
CA TYR A 763 -23.97 7.99 16.90
C TYR A 763 -23.20 7.51 18.14
N SER A 764 -21.92 7.88 18.30
CA SER A 764 -21.10 7.65 19.49
C SER A 764 -21.04 6.18 19.94
N ARG A 765 -20.94 5.24 19.00
CA ARG A 765 -20.77 3.82 19.30
C ARG A 765 -19.45 3.59 20.01
N GLN A 766 -19.47 2.91 21.12
CA GLN A 766 -18.26 2.42 21.80
C GLN A 766 -17.76 1.15 21.09
N ASN A 767 -16.95 1.36 20.05
CA ASN A 767 -16.38 0.26 19.28
C ASN A 767 -15.24 -0.40 20.06
N PRO A 768 -15.07 -1.74 19.96
CA PRO A 768 -14.00 -2.42 20.68
C PRO A 768 -12.64 -2.13 20.06
N PHE A 769 -11.70 -1.62 20.85
CA PHE A 769 -10.31 -1.48 20.48
C PHE A 769 -9.48 -2.66 20.98
N PHE A 770 -9.56 -2.97 22.28
CA PHE A 770 -9.06 -4.20 22.86
C PHE A 770 -9.88 -4.63 24.08
N LEU A 771 -9.72 -5.89 24.47
CA LEU A 771 -10.36 -6.49 25.63
C LEU A 771 -9.31 -6.92 26.64
N TYR A 772 -9.56 -6.70 27.93
CA TYR A 772 -8.72 -7.19 29.01
C TYR A 772 -9.55 -7.54 30.24
N PHE A 773 -9.01 -8.40 31.08
CA PHE A 773 -9.64 -8.70 32.36
C PHE A 773 -9.25 -7.68 33.43
N SER A 774 -10.25 -7.17 34.11
CA SER A 774 -10.09 -6.28 35.26
C SER A 774 -10.90 -6.83 36.46
N ASN A 775 -10.58 -6.38 37.67
CA ASN A 775 -11.38 -6.73 38.85
C ASN A 775 -12.30 -5.55 39.22
N ASP A 776 -13.54 -5.87 39.62
CA ASP A 776 -14.43 -4.86 40.17
C ASP A 776 -14.06 -4.52 41.65
N ARG A 777 -14.83 -3.61 42.27
CA ARG A 777 -14.59 -3.15 43.65
C ARG A 777 -14.73 -4.30 44.69
N PHE A 778 -15.36 -5.41 44.31
CA PHE A 778 -15.59 -6.58 45.13
C PHE A 778 -14.60 -7.72 44.85
N GLY A 779 -13.61 -7.47 43.92
CA GLY A 779 -12.63 -8.47 43.50
C GLY A 779 -13.15 -9.46 42.45
N ASN A 780 -14.35 -9.27 41.90
CA ASN A 780 -14.86 -10.12 40.82
C ASN A 780 -14.21 -9.76 39.50
N THR A 781 -13.75 -10.77 38.78
CA THR A 781 -13.17 -10.59 37.46
C THR A 781 -14.23 -10.21 36.43
N ARG A 782 -13.94 -9.17 35.62
CA ARG A 782 -14.75 -8.74 34.50
C ARG A 782 -13.93 -8.65 33.22
N LEU A 783 -14.55 -8.98 32.09
CA LEU A 783 -14.02 -8.67 30.80
C LEU A 783 -14.36 -7.20 30.46
N THR A 784 -13.33 -6.36 30.37
CA THR A 784 -13.46 -4.93 30.13
C THR A 784 -13.08 -4.59 28.69
N GLN A 785 -13.94 -3.81 28.04
CA GLN A 785 -13.69 -3.30 26.70
C GLN A 785 -13.12 -1.88 26.78
N VAL A 786 -12.03 -1.64 26.06
CA VAL A 786 -11.53 -0.29 25.79
C VAL A 786 -12.02 0.15 24.43
N SER A 787 -12.54 1.36 24.36
CA SER A 787 -12.98 2.04 23.12
C SER A 787 -12.27 3.38 23.01
N LEU A 788 -11.77 3.74 21.82
CA LEU A 788 -10.93 4.92 21.65
C LEU A 788 -11.71 6.15 21.20
N PHE A 789 -12.63 5.97 20.26
CA PHE A 789 -13.24 7.09 19.53
C PHE A 789 -14.74 7.21 19.80
N PRO A 790 -15.17 8.07 20.75
CA PRO A 790 -16.57 8.51 20.82
C PRO A 790 -16.91 9.35 19.59
N ILE A 791 -17.99 10.10 19.62
CA ILE A 791 -18.27 11.12 18.60
C ILE A 791 -17.13 12.15 18.56
N ILE A 792 -16.51 12.31 17.37
CA ILE A 792 -15.42 13.27 17.18
C ILE A 792 -15.82 14.28 16.11
N PRO A 793 -16.07 15.54 16.47
CA PRO A 793 -16.25 16.59 15.50
C PRO A 793 -14.92 16.88 14.78
N SER A 794 -15.00 17.21 13.51
CA SER A 794 -13.86 17.61 12.71
C SER A 794 -14.17 18.88 11.94
N PHE A 795 -13.11 19.65 11.72
CA PHE A 795 -13.16 20.88 10.97
C PHE A 795 -11.90 21.04 10.13
N SER A 796 -12.04 21.47 8.89
CA SER A 796 -10.90 21.91 8.10
C SER A 796 -11.26 23.07 7.16
N TYR A 797 -10.28 23.92 6.92
CA TYR A 797 -10.31 24.98 5.92
C TYR A 797 -9.28 24.66 4.85
N ASN A 798 -9.72 24.56 3.61
CA ASN A 798 -8.86 24.23 2.48
C ASN A 798 -8.94 25.35 1.44
N PHE A 799 -7.84 25.60 0.76
CA PHE A 799 -7.74 26.60 -0.29
C PHE A 799 -6.92 26.08 -1.47
N LYS A 800 -7.25 26.56 -2.67
CA LYS A 800 -6.54 26.28 -3.92
C LYS A 800 -6.49 27.55 -4.75
N PHE A 801 -5.31 27.92 -5.29
CA PHE A 801 -5.10 29.09 -6.12
C PHE A 801 -4.21 28.80 -7.33
#